data_8dbdeedcc00c2c22c8ccf0401f8e0c65
#
_entry.id   8dbdeedcc00c2c22c8ccf0401f8e0c65
#
_cell.length_a   1.000
_cell.length_b   1.000
_cell.length_c   1.000
_cell.angle_alpha   90.00
_cell.angle_beta   90.00
_cell.angle_gamma   90.00
#
_symmetry.space_group_name_H-M   'P 1'
#
loop_
_entity.id
_entity.type
_entity.pdbx_description
1 polymer ?
#
loop_
_entity_poly.entity_id
_entity_poly.type
_entity_poly.pdbx_seq_one_letter_code
_entity_poly.pdbx_strand_id
1 'polypeptide(L)'
;MLSVGLALTCLQAESFAQQTAPQAVSAQSPSSAGAPPSASGSRQLIDRYCVTCHNERLETAGLRLDQIDVANVAEGAEVWEKVVRKLRTGTMPPSTRPQPSAGDRGALVSWLETSLDQAAAAHPNPGRTETLRRLNRTEYQNSIRDLLALDIDATALLPSDDSGYGFDNVNVGDLSPALLDRYMSAAQKISRLAVGSTQTSLQSEIIRVPPDTTQEEHVAGLPIGTRGGLSAPYTFAQDGEYDIQIRLARNRTGNIGGLRRRDLHTVQLLLDRMPVATFTVERPEGGDDALADSHLKVRLAVTAGPHDVGATFLKKASSLLETERQPLLSHFNEQRHPRLTPAIYQVSITGPYAPQGAGDTPSRRRIFVCTPTGASPPQEEEACAEEILSTLMRRAYRRPISAADVEGAMTFYREGRSAGDFDAGIGSALTAVLVSPEFLFRVELDPDQVASGDAYRVSDLALASRLSFFLWSSLPDDELLDVAIRGELSRPGELERQARRLLVDSRSHNLASNFAGQWLLLRNLAAVSPSPRLYPDFDDNLRQAFRQETELFFDSVLREDRSVLDLLEADYTFLNERLAKHYGIPGVYGSRFRRVALPADSKRGGLLRQGSILAVTSYATRTSPVIRGKWVLDNILGAPPPPPPANVPVLEENSVQAGLPMRERLTQHRTNPVCASCHRTIDPVGFALENFDAVGRWRDHAGDSGPMDASGGLPGVGDFEGVDGLETGLLSRPELFAGRVTEKLLTFALGRGVEFYDAPAIRTILRDVEPDGYRFSSLILGIVKSVPFQMRNST
;
A
#
# COMPACT_ATOMS: atom_id res chain seq x y z
N MET A 1 55.67 12.53 -36.27
CA MET A 1 56.48 13.65 -36.83
C MET A 1 55.92 14.95 -36.31
N LEU A 2 56.78 15.67 -35.63
CA LEU A 2 56.90 17.09 -35.29
C LEU A 2 55.68 17.72 -34.57
N SER A 3 55.72 18.06 -33.28
CA SER A 3 56.73 18.88 -32.54
C SER A 3 56.47 20.39 -32.59
N VAL A 4 56.36 20.95 -31.37
CA VAL A 4 56.91 22.26 -30.94
C VAL A 4 55.98 23.47 -31.23
N GLY A 5 55.76 24.44 -30.33
CA GLY A 5 56.29 24.79 -29.05
C GLY A 5 55.67 26.06 -28.51
N LEU A 6 55.86 26.17 -27.26
CA LEU A 6 56.19 27.28 -26.37
C LEU A 6 56.31 28.69 -26.91
N ALA A 7 55.74 29.69 -26.25
CA ALA A 7 56.47 30.80 -25.68
C ALA A 7 55.63 31.71 -24.74
N LEU A 8 56.20 31.90 -23.58
CA LEU A 8 56.05 32.98 -22.58
C LEU A 8 56.27 34.37 -23.16
N THR A 9 55.55 35.38 -22.62
CA THR A 9 56.26 36.61 -22.18
C THR A 9 55.42 37.38 -21.17
N CYS A 10 56.10 37.79 -20.10
CA CYS A 10 55.67 38.73 -19.07
C CYS A 10 55.80 40.20 -19.53
N LEU A 11 55.12 41.10 -18.88
CA LEU A 11 55.61 42.32 -18.20
C LEU A 11 54.63 43.50 -18.25
N GLN A 12 54.29 43.95 -17.02
CA GLN A 12 54.31 45.33 -16.48
C GLN A 12 53.35 46.37 -17.11
N ALA A 13 52.71 47.30 -16.38
CA ALA A 13 52.87 47.89 -15.05
C ALA A 13 51.72 48.86 -14.83
N GLU A 14 51.40 49.03 -13.57
CA GLU A 14 50.94 50.23 -12.85
C GLU A 14 49.92 51.20 -13.47
N SER A 15 48.82 51.42 -12.80
CA SER A 15 48.45 52.77 -12.30
C SER A 15 47.34 52.81 -11.33
N PHE A 16 47.48 53.58 -10.30
CA PHE A 16 46.65 53.98 -9.17
C PHE A 16 45.21 54.32 -9.55
N ALA A 17 44.23 53.81 -8.73
CA ALA A 17 43.00 54.49 -8.42
C ALA A 17 42.56 54.16 -6.97
N GLN A 18 42.54 55.18 -6.17
CA GLN A 18 42.02 55.17 -4.80
C GLN A 18 40.58 54.68 -4.80
N GLN A 19 40.31 53.60 -4.09
CA GLN A 19 38.94 53.22 -3.73
C GLN A 19 38.73 53.50 -2.24
N THR A 20 37.75 54.34 -1.94
CA THR A 20 37.17 54.59 -0.67
C THR A 20 36.61 53.29 -0.10
N ALA A 21 37.01 52.98 1.16
CA ALA A 21 36.50 51.85 1.93
C ALA A 21 34.96 51.96 2.18
N PRO A 22 34.18 50.87 2.00
CA PRO A 22 32.82 50.87 2.48
C PRO A 22 32.82 50.72 4.02
N GLN A 23 32.02 51.59 4.67
CA GLN A 23 31.71 51.49 6.08
C GLN A 23 31.19 50.12 6.45
N ALA A 24 31.75 49.50 7.47
CA ALA A 24 31.25 48.29 8.08
C ALA A 24 29.83 48.51 8.60
N VAL A 25 28.87 47.88 7.94
CA VAL A 25 27.54 47.64 8.49
C VAL A 25 27.75 46.69 9.66
N SER A 26 27.53 47.19 10.86
CA SER A 26 27.51 46.36 12.08
C SER A 26 26.55 45.22 11.90
N ALA A 27 27.09 44.00 11.82
CA ALA A 27 26.31 42.76 11.94
C ALA A 27 25.56 42.80 13.28
N GLN A 28 24.26 42.93 13.21
CA GLN A 28 23.43 42.70 14.39
C GLN A 28 23.63 41.22 14.75
N SER A 29 24.15 41.00 15.95
CA SER A 29 24.24 39.67 16.56
C SER A 29 22.87 38.97 16.48
N PRO A 30 22.82 37.67 16.20
CA PRO A 30 21.57 36.96 16.25
C PRO A 30 20.96 37.16 17.64
N SER A 31 19.71 37.61 17.65
CA SER A 31 18.88 37.74 18.83
C SER A 31 19.02 36.49 19.68
N SER A 32 19.43 36.68 20.95
CA SER A 32 19.53 35.60 21.94
C SER A 32 18.31 34.70 21.88
N ALA A 33 18.54 33.40 21.62
CA ALA A 33 17.54 32.40 21.89
C ALA A 33 17.12 32.56 23.34
N GLY A 34 15.89 33.00 23.57
CA GLY A 34 15.35 33.19 24.90
C GLY A 34 15.44 31.88 25.69
N ALA A 35 15.79 31.94 26.93
CA ALA A 35 15.74 30.80 27.85
C ALA A 35 14.36 30.11 27.69
N PRO A 36 14.28 28.76 27.75
CA PRO A 36 13.00 28.06 27.62
C PRO A 36 11.99 28.64 28.62
N PRO A 37 10.72 28.84 28.20
CA PRO A 37 9.75 29.44 29.10
C PRO A 37 9.62 28.58 30.36
N SER A 38 9.52 29.21 31.51
CA SER A 38 9.17 28.54 32.77
C SER A 38 7.69 28.09 32.70
N ALA A 39 7.29 27.21 33.61
CA ALA A 39 5.89 26.79 33.73
C ALA A 39 4.95 28.01 33.83
N SER A 40 5.36 29.07 34.55
CA SER A 40 4.61 30.31 34.68
C SER A 40 4.50 31.11 33.38
N GLY A 41 5.53 31.14 32.56
CA GLY A 41 5.49 31.79 31.23
C GLY A 41 4.60 31.01 30.26
N SER A 42 4.67 29.68 30.28
CA SER A 42 3.79 28.79 29.47
C SER A 42 2.32 28.99 29.91
N ARG A 43 2.04 29.07 31.20
CA ARG A 43 0.69 29.35 31.72
C ARG A 43 0.14 30.68 31.18
N GLN A 44 0.93 31.73 31.14
CA GLN A 44 0.51 33.05 30.62
C GLN A 44 0.15 32.96 29.12
N LEU A 45 0.90 32.21 28.32
CA LEU A 45 0.58 32.01 26.91
C LEU A 45 -0.73 31.22 26.72
N ILE A 46 -0.93 30.14 27.47
CA ILE A 46 -2.15 29.33 27.48
C ILE A 46 -3.35 30.18 27.89
N ASP A 47 -3.25 30.98 28.96
CA ASP A 47 -4.32 31.86 29.43
C ASP A 47 -4.69 32.91 28.38
N ARG A 48 -3.71 33.48 27.72
CA ARG A 48 -3.93 34.52 26.70
C ARG A 48 -4.56 34.01 25.43
N TYR A 49 -4.17 32.82 24.92
CA TYR A 49 -4.54 32.36 23.57
C TYR A 49 -5.50 31.17 23.57
N CYS A 50 -5.58 30.36 24.63
CA CYS A 50 -6.32 29.10 24.66
C CYS A 50 -7.53 29.14 25.60
N VAL A 51 -7.36 29.63 26.83
CA VAL A 51 -8.40 29.65 27.90
C VAL A 51 -9.61 30.50 27.50
N THR A 52 -9.45 31.47 26.57
CA THR A 52 -10.60 32.23 26.05
C THR A 52 -11.71 31.38 25.46
N CYS A 53 -11.39 30.17 24.97
CA CYS A 53 -12.33 29.21 24.36
C CYS A 53 -12.37 27.89 25.14
N HIS A 54 -11.23 27.44 25.68
CA HIS A 54 -11.08 26.15 26.38
C HIS A 54 -11.06 26.35 27.90
N ASN A 55 -12.22 26.71 28.46
CA ASN A 55 -12.42 26.96 29.87
C ASN A 55 -13.69 26.25 30.38
N GLU A 56 -13.86 26.18 31.70
CA GLU A 56 -14.97 25.52 32.37
C GLU A 56 -16.35 25.96 31.86
N ARG A 57 -16.51 27.23 31.44
CA ARG A 57 -17.81 27.76 31.00
C ARG A 57 -18.16 27.37 29.58
N LEU A 58 -17.17 27.30 28.65
CA LEU A 58 -17.41 27.08 27.22
C LEU A 58 -17.13 25.63 26.79
N GLU A 59 -16.26 24.93 27.50
CA GLU A 59 -15.86 23.54 27.25
C GLU A 59 -15.66 23.21 25.77
N THR A 60 -15.11 24.15 24.99
CA THR A 60 -14.95 23.96 23.54
C THR A 60 -14.17 22.69 23.25
N ALA A 61 -14.77 21.77 22.48
CA ALA A 61 -14.24 20.42 22.22
C ALA A 61 -13.95 19.58 23.48
N GLY A 62 -14.69 19.81 24.57
CA GLY A 62 -14.53 19.09 25.83
C GLY A 62 -13.24 19.44 26.61
N LEU A 63 -12.56 20.53 26.27
CA LEU A 63 -11.28 20.91 26.88
C LEU A 63 -11.44 22.07 27.88
N ARG A 64 -10.86 21.91 29.06
CA ARG A 64 -10.83 22.88 30.16
C ARG A 64 -9.38 23.18 30.54
N LEU A 65 -8.68 23.95 29.70
CA LEU A 65 -7.24 24.26 29.88
C LEU A 65 -6.98 25.19 31.04
N ASP A 66 -8.00 25.86 31.60
CA ASP A 66 -7.94 26.64 32.83
C ASP A 66 -7.79 25.81 34.11
N GLN A 67 -8.20 24.52 34.05
CA GLN A 67 -8.20 23.62 35.21
C GLN A 67 -7.00 22.65 35.23
N ILE A 68 -6.27 22.51 34.09
CA ILE A 68 -5.14 21.60 34.02
C ILE A 68 -3.88 22.26 34.59
N ASP A 69 -3.21 21.55 35.50
CA ASP A 69 -1.96 22.02 36.10
C ASP A 69 -0.83 21.96 35.07
N VAL A 70 -0.32 23.13 34.70
CA VAL A 70 0.82 23.27 33.80
C VAL A 70 2.13 22.84 34.47
N ALA A 71 2.21 22.87 35.79
CA ALA A 71 3.41 22.44 36.51
C ALA A 71 3.53 20.89 36.54
N ASN A 72 2.42 20.17 36.42
CA ASN A 72 2.39 18.70 36.36
C ASN A 72 1.86 18.22 34.99
N VAL A 73 2.67 18.41 33.96
CA VAL A 73 2.32 18.04 32.56
C VAL A 73 1.99 16.55 32.43
N ALA A 74 2.57 15.69 33.26
CA ALA A 74 2.36 14.26 33.24
C ALA A 74 0.90 13.84 33.48
N GLU A 75 0.20 14.46 34.43
CA GLU A 75 -1.22 14.16 34.72
C GLU A 75 -2.15 14.52 33.55
N GLY A 76 -1.80 15.53 32.75
CA GLY A 76 -2.56 15.98 31.61
C GLY A 76 -1.98 15.54 30.25
N ALA A 77 -1.12 14.52 30.19
CA ALA A 77 -0.32 14.19 29.02
C ALA A 77 -1.16 13.99 27.74
N GLU A 78 -2.29 13.30 27.83
CA GLU A 78 -3.20 13.12 26.69
C GLU A 78 -3.69 14.45 26.10
N VAL A 79 -4.04 15.39 26.96
CA VAL A 79 -4.52 16.71 26.53
C VAL A 79 -3.35 17.53 25.97
N TRP A 80 -2.20 17.50 26.65
CA TRP A 80 -1.03 18.27 26.22
C TRP A 80 -0.46 17.78 24.89
N GLU A 81 -0.46 16.48 24.62
CA GLU A 81 -0.07 15.95 23.30
C GLU A 81 -1.03 16.41 22.19
N LYS A 82 -2.33 16.49 22.46
CA LYS A 82 -3.30 17.09 21.52
C LYS A 82 -3.01 18.58 21.29
N VAL A 83 -2.66 19.32 22.35
CA VAL A 83 -2.28 20.74 22.25
C VAL A 83 -1.01 20.90 21.40
N VAL A 84 0.04 20.12 21.69
CA VAL A 84 1.29 20.12 20.90
C VAL A 84 0.99 19.86 19.42
N ARG A 85 0.25 18.82 19.11
CA ARG A 85 -0.14 18.47 17.71
C ARG A 85 -0.85 19.64 17.03
N LYS A 86 -1.81 20.28 17.70
CA LYS A 86 -2.57 21.41 17.13
C LYS A 86 -1.71 22.67 16.94
N LEU A 87 -0.76 22.93 17.83
CA LEU A 87 0.17 24.05 17.70
C LEU A 87 1.20 23.81 16.59
N ARG A 88 1.75 22.57 16.50
CA ARG A 88 2.68 22.19 15.44
C ARG A 88 2.04 22.25 14.05
N THR A 89 0.84 21.75 13.90
CA THR A 89 0.13 21.79 12.61
C THR A 89 -0.44 23.18 12.27
N GLY A 90 -0.38 24.15 13.20
CA GLY A 90 -0.91 25.50 12.99
C GLY A 90 -2.44 25.57 12.94
N THR A 91 -3.14 24.52 13.38
CA THR A 91 -4.61 24.45 13.34
C THR A 91 -5.25 25.13 14.56
N MET A 92 -4.45 25.45 15.62
CA MET A 92 -4.87 26.22 16.78
C MET A 92 -3.81 27.26 17.16
N PRO A 93 -4.23 28.44 17.63
CA PRO A 93 -5.60 28.97 17.61
C PRO A 93 -6.16 29.07 16.18
N PRO A 94 -7.49 29.09 15.99
CA PRO A 94 -8.07 29.28 14.66
C PRO A 94 -7.58 30.59 14.03
N SER A 95 -7.40 30.63 12.70
CA SER A 95 -6.86 31.79 11.97
C SER A 95 -7.65 33.09 12.17
N THR A 96 -8.91 33.02 12.60
CA THR A 96 -9.78 34.16 12.92
C THR A 96 -9.57 34.73 14.31
N ARG A 97 -8.68 34.15 15.11
CA ARG A 97 -8.37 34.54 16.47
C ARG A 97 -6.95 35.07 16.59
N PRO A 98 -6.64 35.87 17.63
CA PRO A 98 -5.26 36.30 17.88
C PRO A 98 -4.30 35.12 17.92
N GLN A 99 -3.18 35.24 17.22
CA GLN A 99 -2.15 34.20 17.13
C GLN A 99 -0.97 34.54 18.04
N PRO A 100 -0.36 33.55 18.70
CA PRO A 100 0.94 33.75 19.33
C PRO A 100 1.99 34.06 18.26
N SER A 101 3.03 34.80 18.61
CA SER A 101 4.18 34.98 17.73
C SER A 101 4.81 33.62 17.41
N ALA A 102 5.54 33.52 16.30
CA ALA A 102 6.24 32.27 15.93
C ALA A 102 7.22 31.83 17.06
N GLY A 103 7.89 32.79 17.69
CA GLY A 103 8.79 32.56 18.84
C GLY A 103 8.04 32.05 20.07
N ASP A 104 6.93 32.67 20.46
CA ASP A 104 6.12 32.22 21.62
C ASP A 104 5.53 30.83 21.38
N ARG A 105 5.04 30.58 20.15
CA ARG A 105 4.50 29.27 19.76
C ARG A 105 5.59 28.20 19.85
N GLY A 106 6.76 28.46 19.27
CA GLY A 106 7.90 27.52 19.28
C GLY A 106 8.39 27.24 20.68
N ALA A 107 8.49 28.29 21.53
CA ALA A 107 8.89 28.15 22.92
C ALA A 107 7.89 27.31 23.72
N LEU A 108 6.60 27.55 23.59
CA LEU A 108 5.55 26.77 24.27
C LEU A 108 5.56 25.31 23.84
N VAL A 109 5.67 25.04 22.53
CA VAL A 109 5.75 23.67 21.99
C VAL A 109 6.99 22.94 22.52
N SER A 110 8.18 23.57 22.42
CA SER A 110 9.43 22.98 22.89
C SER A 110 9.40 22.66 24.37
N TRP A 111 8.82 23.55 25.17
CA TRP A 111 8.67 23.33 26.61
C TRP A 111 7.73 22.18 26.96
N LEU A 112 6.54 22.13 26.31
CA LEU A 112 5.59 21.03 26.49
C LEU A 112 6.21 19.68 26.08
N GLU A 113 6.84 19.61 24.92
CA GLU A 113 7.47 18.37 24.41
C GLU A 113 8.59 17.91 25.34
N THR A 114 9.47 18.82 25.78
CA THR A 114 10.54 18.46 26.73
C THR A 114 9.97 17.92 28.05
N SER A 115 8.91 18.53 28.57
CA SER A 115 8.28 18.10 29.82
C SER A 115 7.57 16.74 29.66
N LEU A 116 6.87 16.52 28.51
CA LEU A 116 6.21 15.25 28.17
C LEU A 116 7.24 14.13 27.96
N ASP A 117 8.34 14.40 27.24
CA ASP A 117 9.39 13.44 26.97
C ASP A 117 10.11 13.02 28.27
N GLN A 118 10.37 13.98 29.20
CA GLN A 118 10.93 13.70 30.51
C GLN A 118 9.99 12.83 31.36
N ALA A 119 8.71 13.15 31.38
CA ALA A 119 7.70 12.36 32.08
C ALA A 119 7.62 10.93 31.53
N ALA A 120 7.62 10.77 30.21
CA ALA A 120 7.59 9.47 29.55
C ALA A 120 8.88 8.65 29.80
N ALA A 121 10.04 9.32 29.88
CA ALA A 121 11.30 8.65 30.20
C ALA A 121 11.34 8.15 31.65
N ALA A 122 10.74 8.90 32.60
CA ALA A 122 10.64 8.51 33.99
C ALA A 122 9.65 7.34 34.22
N HIS A 123 8.55 7.29 33.41
CA HIS A 123 7.50 6.29 33.52
C HIS A 123 7.13 5.80 32.11
N PRO A 124 7.94 4.90 31.52
CA PRO A 124 7.69 4.40 30.16
C PRO A 124 6.35 3.69 30.06
N ASN A 125 5.53 4.11 29.09
CA ASN A 125 4.29 3.44 28.76
C ASN A 125 4.34 2.94 27.29
N PRO A 126 4.67 1.66 27.07
CA PRO A 126 4.70 1.08 25.72
C PRO A 126 3.32 0.86 25.12
N GLY A 127 2.27 1.04 25.89
CA GLY A 127 0.93 0.61 25.51
C GLY A 127 0.77 -0.91 25.47
N ARG A 128 -0.36 -1.34 24.99
CA ARG A 128 -0.69 -2.76 24.87
C ARG A 128 -1.15 -3.09 23.46
N THR A 129 -0.60 -4.17 22.89
CA THR A 129 -1.10 -4.84 21.69
C THR A 129 -2.03 -5.97 22.11
N GLU A 130 -2.94 -6.38 21.24
CA GLU A 130 -3.80 -7.53 21.52
C GLU A 130 -2.96 -8.80 21.74
N THR A 131 -3.41 -9.63 22.71
CA THR A 131 -2.71 -10.89 23.06
C THR A 131 -2.77 -11.90 21.92
N LEU A 132 -3.93 -11.97 21.26
CA LEU A 132 -4.20 -12.85 20.13
C LEU A 132 -4.55 -11.98 18.93
N ARG A 133 -3.71 -12.01 17.91
CA ARG A 133 -3.91 -11.24 16.69
C ARG A 133 -3.96 -12.18 15.50
N ARG A 134 -5.14 -12.35 14.92
CA ARG A 134 -5.34 -13.20 13.74
C ARG A 134 -4.56 -12.63 12.55
N LEU A 135 -4.02 -13.50 11.71
CA LEU A 135 -3.47 -13.08 10.42
C LEU A 135 -4.58 -12.49 9.56
N ASN A 136 -4.36 -11.30 9.02
CA ASN A 136 -5.24 -10.75 8.01
C ASN A 136 -5.06 -11.51 6.67
N ARG A 137 -5.91 -11.24 5.70
CA ARG A 137 -5.91 -11.94 4.41
C ARG A 137 -4.56 -11.86 3.68
N THR A 138 -3.89 -10.70 3.70
CA THR A 138 -2.57 -10.52 3.08
C THR A 138 -1.47 -11.27 3.84
N GLU A 139 -1.48 -11.21 5.17
CA GLU A 139 -0.53 -11.94 6.02
C GLU A 139 -0.70 -13.45 5.85
N TYR A 140 -1.96 -13.93 5.77
CA TYR A 140 -2.26 -15.34 5.50
C TYR A 140 -1.71 -15.79 4.14
N GLN A 141 -1.99 -15.04 3.07
CA GLN A 141 -1.50 -15.33 1.71
C GLN A 141 0.03 -15.42 1.66
N ASN A 142 0.71 -14.42 2.23
CA ASN A 142 2.17 -14.38 2.27
C ASN A 142 2.75 -15.52 3.12
N SER A 143 2.10 -15.84 4.24
CA SER A 143 2.51 -16.96 5.11
C SER A 143 2.39 -18.31 4.39
N ILE A 144 1.33 -18.55 3.62
CA ILE A 144 1.19 -19.74 2.79
C ILE A 144 2.28 -19.80 1.72
N ARG A 145 2.54 -18.71 1.00
CA ARG A 145 3.61 -18.64 0.00
C ARG A 145 4.96 -19.00 0.61
N ASP A 146 5.32 -18.43 1.75
CA ASP A 146 6.63 -18.59 2.36
C ASP A 146 6.77 -19.95 3.07
N LEU A 147 5.68 -20.49 3.63
CA LEU A 147 5.66 -21.80 4.28
C LEU A 147 5.73 -22.94 3.26
N LEU A 148 4.92 -22.86 2.19
CA LEU A 148 4.66 -23.96 1.28
C LEU A 148 5.23 -23.76 -0.14
N ALA A 149 5.88 -22.63 -0.42
CA ALA A 149 6.26 -22.23 -1.78
C ALA A 149 5.08 -22.33 -2.76
N LEU A 150 3.89 -21.88 -2.31
CA LEU A 150 2.63 -21.92 -3.05
C LEU A 150 1.97 -20.53 -3.08
N ASP A 151 1.84 -19.97 -4.25
CA ASP A 151 1.07 -18.75 -4.44
C ASP A 151 -0.42 -19.04 -4.51
N ILE A 152 -1.20 -18.34 -3.71
CA ILE A 152 -2.66 -18.43 -3.67
C ILE A 152 -3.27 -17.04 -3.83
N ASP A 153 -4.48 -16.96 -4.34
CA ASP A 153 -5.32 -15.77 -4.24
C ASP A 153 -6.22 -15.87 -3.00
N ALA A 154 -5.78 -15.28 -1.90
CA ALA A 154 -6.57 -15.26 -0.67
C ALA A 154 -7.86 -14.44 -0.81
N THR A 155 -7.98 -13.56 -1.81
CA THR A 155 -9.22 -12.79 -2.04
C THR A 155 -10.37 -13.67 -2.54
N ALA A 156 -10.03 -14.76 -3.22
CA ALA A 156 -10.99 -15.76 -3.67
C ALA A 156 -11.37 -16.77 -2.55
N LEU A 157 -10.56 -16.87 -1.49
CA LEU A 157 -10.73 -17.85 -0.42
C LEU A 157 -11.36 -17.26 0.85
N LEU A 158 -10.97 -16.05 1.21
CA LEU A 158 -11.32 -15.41 2.48
C LEU A 158 -12.03 -14.07 2.24
N PRO A 159 -12.97 -13.68 3.12
CA PRO A 159 -13.56 -12.35 3.07
C PRO A 159 -12.53 -11.27 3.35
N SER A 160 -12.88 -10.00 3.06
CA SER A 160 -12.06 -8.86 3.45
C SER A 160 -12.04 -8.70 4.96
N ASP A 161 -10.88 -8.31 5.49
CA ASP A 161 -10.76 -7.90 6.88
C ASP A 161 -11.28 -6.47 7.07
N ASP A 162 -11.81 -6.18 8.26
CA ASP A 162 -12.14 -4.83 8.68
C ASP A 162 -10.85 -4.03 8.91
N SER A 163 -10.92 -2.73 8.64
CA SER A 163 -9.75 -1.86 8.82
C SER A 163 -9.94 -0.90 10.00
N GLY A 164 -8.91 -0.77 10.83
CA GLY A 164 -8.80 0.25 11.86
C GLY A 164 -7.62 1.18 11.59
N TYR A 165 -7.76 2.48 11.88
CA TYR A 165 -6.71 3.49 11.68
C TYR A 165 -6.11 3.53 10.26
N GLY A 166 -6.82 2.94 9.28
CA GLY A 166 -6.42 2.87 7.87
C GLY A 166 -5.69 1.57 7.48
N PHE A 167 -5.61 0.58 8.38
CA PHE A 167 -4.92 -0.70 8.13
C PHE A 167 -5.79 -1.89 8.55
N ASP A 168 -5.74 -2.96 7.77
CA ASP A 168 -6.49 -4.20 7.97
C ASP A 168 -5.80 -5.19 8.93
N ASN A 169 -4.60 -4.86 9.41
CA ASN A 169 -3.94 -5.59 10.49
C ASN A 169 -4.22 -4.99 11.88
N VAL A 170 -5.05 -3.95 11.95
CA VAL A 170 -5.58 -3.36 13.17
C VAL A 170 -7.03 -3.82 13.35
N ASN A 171 -7.45 -4.16 14.54
CA ASN A 171 -8.78 -4.71 14.85
C ASN A 171 -9.06 -6.07 14.17
N VAL A 172 -8.02 -6.87 13.98
CA VAL A 172 -8.18 -8.24 13.48
C VAL A 172 -8.68 -9.11 14.64
N GLY A 173 -9.96 -9.00 14.87
CA GLY A 173 -10.61 -9.57 16.03
C GLY A 173 -11.04 -11.02 15.87
N ASP A 174 -12.22 -11.33 16.36
CA ASP A 174 -12.76 -12.65 16.60
C ASP A 174 -12.83 -13.54 15.34
N LEU A 175 -12.62 -14.83 15.58
CA LEU A 175 -12.83 -15.88 14.59
C LEU A 175 -14.29 -16.34 14.67
N SER A 176 -15.17 -15.78 13.85
CA SER A 176 -16.57 -16.24 13.76
C SER A 176 -16.65 -17.67 13.20
N PRO A 177 -17.69 -18.45 13.51
CA PRO A 177 -17.87 -19.80 12.94
C PRO A 177 -17.85 -19.79 11.40
N ALA A 178 -18.47 -18.80 10.75
CA ALA A 178 -18.48 -18.69 9.30
C ALA A 178 -17.07 -18.41 8.73
N LEU A 179 -16.26 -17.63 9.44
CA LEU A 179 -14.86 -17.38 9.02
C LEU A 179 -14.00 -18.62 9.24
N LEU A 180 -14.23 -19.38 10.33
CA LEU A 180 -13.55 -20.67 10.56
C LEU A 180 -13.86 -21.66 9.43
N ASP A 181 -15.11 -21.78 8.99
CA ASP A 181 -15.49 -22.63 7.85
C ASP A 181 -14.74 -22.21 6.56
N ARG A 182 -14.52 -20.91 6.35
CA ARG A 182 -13.72 -20.41 5.23
C ARG A 182 -12.26 -20.81 5.34
N TYR A 183 -11.67 -20.67 6.54
CA TYR A 183 -10.28 -21.13 6.77
C TYR A 183 -10.13 -22.65 6.58
N MET A 184 -11.10 -23.44 7.05
CA MET A 184 -11.10 -24.90 6.83
C MET A 184 -11.15 -25.24 5.34
N SER A 185 -12.06 -24.61 4.60
CA SER A 185 -12.17 -24.81 3.15
C SER A 185 -10.90 -24.37 2.40
N ALA A 186 -10.33 -23.23 2.79
CA ALA A 186 -9.08 -22.72 2.24
C ALA A 186 -7.92 -23.68 2.53
N ALA A 187 -7.77 -24.13 3.78
CA ALA A 187 -6.71 -25.08 4.19
C ALA A 187 -6.80 -26.39 3.41
N GLN A 188 -8.00 -26.95 3.22
CA GLN A 188 -8.21 -28.15 2.40
C GLN A 188 -7.80 -27.93 0.94
N LYS A 189 -8.16 -26.79 0.33
CA LYS A 189 -7.76 -26.46 -1.05
C LYS A 189 -6.23 -26.29 -1.14
N ILE A 190 -5.64 -25.55 -0.21
CA ILE A 190 -4.21 -25.29 -0.15
C ILE A 190 -3.43 -26.59 0.03
N SER A 191 -3.82 -27.43 0.97
CA SER A 191 -3.16 -28.74 1.23
C SER A 191 -3.19 -29.64 0.00
N ARG A 192 -4.33 -29.72 -0.71
CA ARG A 192 -4.42 -30.47 -1.97
C ARG A 192 -3.51 -29.91 -3.07
N LEU A 193 -3.41 -28.60 -3.22
CA LEU A 193 -2.52 -27.97 -4.19
C LEU A 193 -1.05 -28.20 -3.83
N ALA A 194 -0.70 -28.12 -2.54
CA ALA A 194 0.67 -28.23 -2.06
C ALA A 194 1.21 -29.68 -2.10
N VAL A 195 0.38 -30.65 -1.72
CA VAL A 195 0.74 -32.08 -1.67
C VAL A 195 0.46 -32.78 -2.99
N GLY A 196 -0.56 -32.34 -3.76
CA GLY A 196 -0.90 -32.97 -5.04
C GLY A 196 -1.62 -34.31 -4.88
N SER A 197 -2.58 -34.40 -3.96
CA SER A 197 -3.34 -35.64 -3.67
C SER A 197 -3.98 -36.25 -4.90
N THR A 198 -3.85 -37.56 -5.05
CA THR A 198 -4.41 -38.36 -6.18
C THR A 198 -5.93 -38.51 -6.17
N GLN A 199 -6.58 -38.18 -5.06
CA GLN A 199 -8.04 -38.21 -4.94
C GLN A 199 -8.68 -36.88 -5.40
N THR A 200 -8.60 -36.54 -6.65
CA THR A 200 -9.21 -35.31 -7.16
C THR A 200 -10.43 -35.57 -8.03
N SER A 201 -11.53 -34.96 -7.67
CA SER A 201 -12.64 -34.74 -8.60
C SER A 201 -12.24 -33.70 -9.67
N LEU A 202 -12.80 -33.83 -10.87
CA LEU A 202 -12.66 -32.80 -11.91
C LEU A 202 -13.03 -31.42 -11.34
N GLN A 203 -12.13 -30.47 -11.44
CA GLN A 203 -12.34 -29.09 -11.03
C GLN A 203 -12.30 -28.18 -12.26
N SER A 204 -13.06 -27.10 -12.22
CA SER A 204 -13.02 -26.07 -13.25
C SER A 204 -12.79 -24.72 -12.62
N GLU A 205 -11.75 -24.03 -13.03
CA GLU A 205 -11.47 -22.65 -12.62
C GLU A 205 -11.55 -21.71 -13.80
N ILE A 206 -11.97 -20.46 -13.54
CA ILE A 206 -12.20 -19.46 -14.57
C ILE A 206 -11.39 -18.21 -14.23
N ILE A 207 -10.51 -17.83 -15.14
CA ILE A 207 -9.74 -16.59 -15.10
C ILE A 207 -10.42 -15.59 -16.04
N ARG A 208 -10.90 -14.46 -15.48
CA ARG A 208 -11.64 -13.45 -16.24
C ARG A 208 -10.81 -12.21 -16.49
N VAL A 209 -10.99 -11.63 -17.68
CA VAL A 209 -10.49 -10.28 -17.98
C VAL A 209 -11.57 -9.28 -17.56
N PRO A 210 -11.22 -8.20 -16.81
CA PRO A 210 -12.17 -7.16 -16.45
C PRO A 210 -12.89 -6.60 -17.70
N PRO A 211 -14.19 -6.31 -17.62
CA PRO A 211 -15.00 -5.98 -18.80
C PRO A 211 -14.60 -4.65 -19.46
N ASP A 212 -14.05 -3.72 -18.70
CA ASP A 212 -13.57 -2.41 -19.17
C ASP A 212 -12.10 -2.43 -19.65
N THR A 213 -11.44 -3.60 -19.67
CA THR A 213 -10.07 -3.72 -20.18
C THR A 213 -10.01 -3.48 -21.68
N THR A 214 -9.18 -2.54 -22.09
CA THR A 214 -8.80 -2.31 -23.49
C THR A 214 -7.85 -3.42 -23.96
N GLN A 215 -8.15 -4.05 -25.10
CA GLN A 215 -7.39 -5.17 -25.63
C GLN A 215 -6.80 -4.92 -27.04
N GLU A 216 -6.57 -3.68 -27.39
CA GLU A 216 -5.90 -3.28 -28.64
C GLU A 216 -4.37 -3.24 -28.50
N GLU A 217 -3.86 -3.14 -27.27
CA GLU A 217 -2.44 -2.99 -26.96
C GLU A 217 -1.83 -4.32 -26.47
N HIS A 218 -0.50 -4.36 -26.42
CA HIS A 218 0.25 -5.51 -25.89
C HIS A 218 0.10 -5.60 -24.37
N VAL A 219 -0.09 -6.82 -23.87
CA VAL A 219 -0.14 -7.14 -22.43
C VAL A 219 1.25 -7.61 -21.98
N ALA A 220 1.75 -7.08 -20.87
CA ALA A 220 3.02 -7.48 -20.27
C ALA A 220 3.02 -9.00 -19.96
N GLY A 221 4.16 -9.66 -20.23
CA GLY A 221 4.28 -11.11 -20.04
C GLY A 221 3.87 -11.94 -21.25
N LEU A 222 3.12 -11.40 -22.21
CA LEU A 222 2.78 -12.07 -23.48
C LEU A 222 3.83 -11.81 -24.56
N PRO A 223 3.91 -12.63 -25.64
CA PRO A 223 4.88 -12.45 -26.72
C PRO A 223 4.72 -11.11 -27.44
N ILE A 224 5.83 -10.53 -27.88
CA ILE A 224 5.83 -9.33 -28.74
C ILE A 224 5.11 -9.66 -30.06
N GLY A 225 4.34 -8.71 -30.58
CA GLY A 225 3.54 -8.91 -31.78
C GLY A 225 2.12 -9.44 -31.48
N THR A 226 1.74 -9.49 -30.20
CA THR A 226 0.38 -9.83 -29.77
C THR A 226 -0.36 -8.60 -29.24
N ARG A 227 -1.66 -8.74 -29.04
CA ARG A 227 -2.53 -7.74 -28.45
C ARG A 227 -3.59 -8.35 -27.54
N GLY A 228 -3.96 -7.64 -26.49
CA GLY A 228 -5.02 -8.03 -25.59
C GLY A 228 -4.84 -9.42 -24.98
N GLY A 229 -5.87 -9.90 -24.34
CA GLY A 229 -5.84 -11.18 -23.65
C GLY A 229 -5.46 -11.05 -22.18
N LEU A 230 -4.93 -12.14 -21.66
CA LEU A 230 -4.46 -12.23 -20.28
C LEU A 230 -3.20 -13.11 -20.18
N SER A 231 -2.41 -12.88 -19.15
CA SER A 231 -1.39 -13.80 -18.65
C SER A 231 -1.59 -13.88 -17.15
N ALA A 232 -1.80 -15.08 -16.62
CA ALA A 232 -2.06 -15.29 -15.20
C ALA A 232 -1.31 -16.53 -14.69
N PRO A 233 -0.73 -16.46 -13.48
CA PRO A 233 -0.20 -17.64 -12.82
C PRO A 233 -1.34 -18.59 -12.44
N TYR A 234 -1.12 -19.87 -12.66
CA TYR A 234 -2.04 -20.94 -12.28
C TYR A 234 -1.27 -22.15 -11.78
N THR A 235 -1.70 -22.73 -10.64
CA THR A 235 -1.05 -23.92 -10.09
C THR A 235 -1.86 -25.17 -10.45
N PHE A 236 -1.27 -26.02 -11.31
CA PHE A 236 -1.83 -27.33 -11.60
C PHE A 236 -1.53 -28.29 -10.46
N ALA A 237 -2.58 -28.91 -9.91
CA ALA A 237 -2.46 -29.74 -8.72
C ALA A 237 -1.75 -31.09 -8.97
N GLN A 238 -1.77 -31.58 -10.20
CA GLN A 238 -1.25 -32.91 -10.60
C GLN A 238 -0.75 -32.90 -12.04
N ASP A 239 0.16 -33.83 -12.35
CA ASP A 239 0.45 -34.21 -13.72
C ASP A 239 -0.80 -34.87 -14.31
N GLY A 240 -1.21 -34.41 -15.49
CA GLY A 240 -2.42 -34.94 -16.13
C GLY A 240 -2.84 -34.16 -17.36
N GLU A 241 -3.99 -34.49 -17.88
CA GLU A 241 -4.57 -33.76 -18.99
C GLU A 241 -5.57 -32.71 -18.49
N TYR A 242 -5.55 -31.55 -19.11
CA TYR A 242 -6.43 -30.42 -18.78
C TYR A 242 -7.10 -29.87 -20.05
N ASP A 243 -8.39 -29.67 -19.98
CA ASP A 243 -9.14 -28.87 -20.96
C ASP A 243 -8.96 -27.39 -20.68
N ILE A 244 -8.36 -26.65 -21.61
CA ILE A 244 -8.26 -25.20 -21.54
C ILE A 244 -9.11 -24.59 -22.64
N GLN A 245 -10.07 -23.73 -22.25
CA GLN A 245 -11.02 -23.11 -23.17
C GLN A 245 -10.97 -21.60 -23.06
N ILE A 246 -10.92 -20.91 -24.19
CA ILE A 246 -11.00 -19.46 -24.32
C ILE A 246 -12.43 -19.07 -24.69
N ARG A 247 -12.96 -18.03 -24.03
CA ARG A 247 -14.23 -17.39 -24.42
C ARG A 247 -13.99 -15.94 -24.80
N LEU A 248 -14.70 -15.48 -25.82
CA LEU A 248 -14.57 -14.11 -26.33
C LEU A 248 -15.59 -13.17 -25.69
N ALA A 249 -15.20 -11.90 -25.59
CA ALA A 249 -16.07 -10.87 -25.03
C ALA A 249 -17.26 -10.56 -25.96
N ARG A 250 -18.45 -10.52 -25.36
CA ARG A 250 -19.71 -10.22 -26.04
C ARG A 250 -20.26 -8.88 -25.55
N ASN A 251 -20.95 -8.20 -26.46
CA ASN A 251 -21.73 -7.02 -26.14
C ASN A 251 -23.08 -7.39 -25.50
N ARG A 252 -23.90 -6.41 -25.18
CA ARG A 252 -25.22 -6.59 -24.54
C ARG A 252 -26.22 -7.39 -25.41
N THR A 253 -26.00 -7.44 -26.72
CA THR A 253 -26.85 -8.19 -27.65
C THR A 253 -26.31 -9.60 -27.93
N GLY A 254 -25.26 -10.03 -27.21
CA GLY A 254 -24.67 -11.36 -27.37
C GLY A 254 -23.64 -11.49 -28.51
N ASN A 255 -23.46 -10.44 -29.30
CA ASN A 255 -22.52 -10.47 -30.43
C ASN A 255 -21.09 -10.24 -29.96
N ILE A 256 -20.12 -10.84 -30.64
CA ILE A 256 -18.69 -10.58 -30.40
C ILE A 256 -18.31 -9.26 -31.06
N GLY A 257 -17.99 -8.26 -30.23
CA GLY A 257 -17.57 -6.94 -30.71
C GLY A 257 -16.35 -7.03 -31.61
N GLY A 258 -16.39 -6.33 -32.74
CA GLY A 258 -15.28 -6.27 -33.70
C GLY A 258 -15.07 -7.51 -34.56
N LEU A 259 -15.91 -8.55 -34.43
CA LEU A 259 -15.87 -9.71 -35.32
C LEU A 259 -16.68 -9.42 -36.60
N ARG A 260 -15.98 -8.99 -37.65
CA ARG A 260 -16.59 -8.64 -38.93
C ARG A 260 -16.66 -9.83 -39.87
N ARG A 261 -17.59 -9.78 -40.85
CA ARG A 261 -17.71 -10.78 -41.90
C ARG A 261 -16.44 -10.78 -42.76
N ARG A 262 -15.79 -11.94 -42.92
CA ARG A 262 -14.51 -12.18 -43.62
C ARG A 262 -13.24 -11.71 -42.91
N ASP A 263 -13.30 -11.24 -41.67
CA ASP A 263 -12.10 -10.96 -40.91
C ASP A 263 -11.66 -12.22 -40.17
N LEU A 264 -10.45 -12.67 -40.45
CA LEU A 264 -9.82 -13.79 -39.72
C LEU A 264 -8.96 -13.23 -38.63
N HIS A 265 -9.13 -13.71 -37.39
CA HIS A 265 -8.27 -13.36 -36.27
C HIS A 265 -7.58 -14.63 -35.74
N THR A 266 -6.34 -14.53 -35.38
CA THR A 266 -5.58 -15.63 -34.79
C THR A 266 -5.45 -15.44 -33.30
N VAL A 267 -5.89 -16.43 -32.52
CA VAL A 267 -5.74 -16.52 -31.06
C VAL A 267 -4.72 -17.58 -30.73
N GLN A 268 -3.83 -17.26 -29.81
CA GLN A 268 -2.89 -18.23 -29.24
C GLN A 268 -3.22 -18.50 -27.80
N LEU A 269 -3.21 -19.76 -27.41
CA LEU A 269 -3.11 -20.20 -26.02
C LEU A 269 -1.65 -20.49 -25.71
N LEU A 270 -1.17 -19.96 -24.59
CA LEU A 270 0.20 -20.12 -24.16
C LEU A 270 0.26 -20.81 -22.80
N LEU A 271 1.28 -21.63 -22.62
CA LEU A 271 1.72 -22.16 -21.33
C LEU A 271 3.19 -21.77 -21.17
N ASP A 272 3.53 -21.12 -20.06
CA ASP A 272 4.89 -20.61 -19.80
C ASP A 272 5.44 -19.76 -20.96
N ARG A 273 4.57 -18.90 -21.51
CA ARG A 273 4.86 -18.00 -22.65
C ARG A 273 5.10 -18.72 -23.99
N MET A 274 4.99 -20.04 -24.03
CA MET A 274 5.14 -20.82 -25.26
C MET A 274 3.76 -21.13 -25.86
N PRO A 275 3.54 -20.93 -27.17
CA PRO A 275 2.28 -21.27 -27.80
C PRO A 275 2.04 -22.79 -27.79
N VAL A 276 0.95 -23.21 -27.13
CA VAL A 276 0.54 -24.64 -27.08
C VAL A 276 -0.64 -24.94 -27.99
N ALA A 277 -1.41 -23.93 -28.38
CA ALA A 277 -2.46 -24.05 -29.40
C ALA A 277 -2.65 -22.72 -30.12
N THR A 278 -3.04 -22.83 -31.40
CA THR A 278 -3.36 -21.67 -32.24
C THR A 278 -4.70 -21.90 -32.91
N PHE A 279 -5.60 -20.93 -32.80
CA PHE A 279 -6.95 -21.02 -33.34
C PHE A 279 -7.22 -19.85 -34.29
N THR A 280 -8.06 -20.12 -35.31
CA THR A 280 -8.60 -19.05 -36.15
C THR A 280 -10.01 -18.70 -35.69
N VAL A 281 -10.26 -17.43 -35.47
CA VAL A 281 -11.57 -16.89 -35.14
C VAL A 281 -12.13 -16.15 -36.34
N GLU A 282 -13.29 -16.59 -36.76
CA GLU A 282 -14.06 -15.96 -37.84
C GLU A 282 -15.54 -15.92 -37.47
N ARG A 283 -16.30 -15.09 -38.16
CA ARG A 283 -17.74 -15.04 -37.97
C ARG A 283 -18.41 -16.26 -38.64
N PRO A 284 -19.19 -17.06 -37.89
CA PRO A 284 -19.86 -18.24 -38.42
C PRO A 284 -20.76 -17.93 -39.62
N GLU A 285 -20.83 -18.87 -40.57
CA GLU A 285 -21.83 -18.82 -41.63
C GLU A 285 -23.22 -18.84 -41.01
N GLY A 286 -24.07 -17.88 -41.33
CA GLY A 286 -25.37 -17.71 -40.69
C GLY A 286 -25.42 -16.67 -39.58
N GLY A 287 -24.26 -16.19 -39.14
CA GLY A 287 -24.15 -15.02 -38.24
C GLY A 287 -24.47 -15.25 -36.76
N ASP A 288 -24.50 -16.51 -36.31
CA ASP A 288 -24.67 -16.86 -34.90
C ASP A 288 -23.30 -16.78 -34.16
N ASP A 289 -23.04 -15.63 -33.53
CA ASP A 289 -21.82 -15.40 -32.76
C ASP A 289 -21.72 -16.31 -31.51
N ALA A 290 -22.80 -17.03 -31.13
CA ALA A 290 -22.76 -17.91 -29.94
C ALA A 290 -21.80 -19.10 -30.16
N LEU A 291 -21.60 -19.51 -31.40
CA LEU A 291 -20.73 -20.63 -31.76
C LEU A 291 -19.31 -20.22 -32.14
N ALA A 292 -19.05 -18.93 -32.34
CA ALA A 292 -17.79 -18.42 -32.87
C ALA A 292 -16.55 -18.75 -32.03
N ASP A 293 -16.69 -19.05 -30.73
CA ASP A 293 -15.61 -19.42 -29.83
C ASP A 293 -15.72 -20.83 -29.22
N SER A 294 -16.67 -21.64 -29.73
CA SER A 294 -16.89 -23.01 -29.24
C SER A 294 -15.71 -23.94 -29.47
N HIS A 295 -14.98 -23.73 -30.58
CA HIS A 295 -13.82 -24.50 -31.00
C HIS A 295 -12.50 -24.03 -30.33
N LEU A 296 -12.51 -22.91 -29.59
CA LEU A 296 -11.33 -22.37 -28.91
C LEU A 296 -11.03 -23.18 -27.62
N LYS A 297 -10.84 -24.46 -27.77
CA LYS A 297 -10.62 -25.40 -26.68
C LYS A 297 -9.59 -26.43 -27.11
N VAL A 298 -8.71 -26.79 -26.18
CA VAL A 298 -7.71 -27.84 -26.38
C VAL A 298 -7.52 -28.64 -25.11
N ARG A 299 -7.28 -29.93 -25.24
CA ARG A 299 -6.83 -30.81 -24.16
C ARG A 299 -5.33 -30.95 -24.25
N LEU A 300 -4.64 -30.69 -23.16
CA LEU A 300 -3.18 -30.67 -23.05
C LEU A 300 -2.73 -31.52 -21.86
N ALA A 301 -1.65 -32.25 -22.04
CA ALA A 301 -0.89 -32.82 -20.91
C ALA A 301 -0.06 -31.68 -20.27
N VAL A 302 -0.24 -31.48 -18.98
CA VAL A 302 0.44 -30.44 -18.21
C VAL A 302 1.06 -31.08 -16.97
N THR A 303 2.26 -30.68 -16.64
CA THR A 303 2.93 -31.07 -15.38
C THR A 303 2.33 -30.29 -14.19
N ALA A 304 2.38 -30.89 -13.01
CA ALA A 304 1.97 -30.25 -11.77
C ALA A 304 2.87 -29.06 -11.41
N GLY A 305 2.31 -28.12 -10.68
CA GLY A 305 3.03 -26.95 -10.20
C GLY A 305 2.58 -25.62 -10.81
N PRO A 306 3.27 -24.54 -10.49
CA PRO A 306 2.95 -23.21 -11.00
C PRO A 306 3.35 -23.07 -12.48
N HIS A 307 2.42 -22.58 -13.29
CA HIS A 307 2.59 -22.27 -14.70
C HIS A 307 1.97 -20.90 -15.03
N ASP A 308 2.50 -20.21 -16.03
CA ASP A 308 1.88 -19.03 -16.61
C ASP A 308 0.92 -19.44 -17.74
N VAL A 309 -0.40 -19.28 -17.53
CA VAL A 309 -1.41 -19.52 -18.55
C VAL A 309 -1.73 -18.21 -19.27
N GLY A 310 -1.50 -18.16 -20.57
CA GLY A 310 -1.71 -16.99 -21.39
C GLY A 310 -2.68 -17.25 -22.54
N ALA A 311 -3.49 -16.25 -22.87
CA ALA A 311 -4.29 -16.26 -24.09
C ALA A 311 -4.23 -14.86 -24.73
N THR A 312 -3.96 -14.79 -26.05
CA THR A 312 -3.76 -13.51 -26.73
C THR A 312 -4.05 -13.60 -28.22
N PHE A 313 -4.38 -12.46 -28.83
CA PHE A 313 -4.50 -12.35 -30.28
C PHE A 313 -3.17 -11.97 -30.92
N LEU A 314 -2.85 -12.56 -32.08
CA LEU A 314 -1.79 -12.04 -32.92
C LEU A 314 -2.20 -10.67 -33.47
N LYS A 315 -1.31 -9.68 -33.33
CA LYS A 315 -1.54 -8.34 -33.87
C LYS A 315 -1.36 -8.37 -35.37
N LYS A 316 -2.43 -8.05 -36.11
CA LYS A 316 -2.34 -7.82 -37.53
C LYS A 316 -1.64 -6.51 -37.83
N ALA A 317 -0.82 -6.49 -38.90
CA ALA A 317 -0.34 -5.23 -39.43
C ALA A 317 -1.53 -4.36 -39.83
N SER A 318 -1.62 -3.16 -39.25
CA SER A 318 -2.62 -2.19 -39.65
C SER A 318 -2.26 -1.67 -41.04
N SER A 319 -3.01 -2.08 -42.07
CA SER A 319 -3.08 -1.27 -43.27
C SER A 319 -3.94 -0.07 -42.91
N LEU A 320 -3.45 1.13 -43.14
CA LEU A 320 -4.24 2.35 -43.05
C LEU A 320 -5.35 2.27 -44.07
N LEU A 321 -6.54 1.85 -43.62
CA LEU A 321 -7.76 2.02 -44.40
C LEU A 321 -8.16 3.49 -44.20
N GLU A 322 -7.98 4.34 -45.24
CA GLU A 322 -8.34 5.74 -45.20
C GLU A 322 -9.82 6.01 -44.89
N THR A 323 -10.66 4.98 -45.01
CA THR A 323 -12.09 5.06 -44.75
C THR A 323 -12.51 4.86 -43.32
N GLU A 324 -11.62 4.37 -42.44
CA GLU A 324 -11.91 4.17 -41.01
C GLU A 324 -10.91 4.93 -40.12
N ARG A 325 -11.24 6.18 -39.89
CA ARG A 325 -10.51 7.01 -38.91
C ARG A 325 -10.99 6.67 -37.50
N GLN A 326 -10.12 6.05 -36.71
CA GLN A 326 -10.27 6.09 -35.27
C GLN A 326 -9.79 7.44 -34.76
N PRO A 327 -10.47 8.04 -33.76
CA PRO A 327 -9.90 9.16 -33.01
C PRO A 327 -8.54 8.73 -32.46
N LEU A 328 -7.51 9.54 -32.68
CA LEU A 328 -6.19 9.32 -32.10
C LEU A 328 -6.35 9.21 -30.59
N LEU A 329 -5.84 8.14 -29.97
CA LEU A 329 -5.96 7.83 -28.54
C LEU A 329 -7.35 7.33 -28.06
N SER A 330 -8.29 7.01 -28.94
CA SER A 330 -9.53 6.37 -28.48
C SER A 330 -9.25 4.95 -27.99
N HIS A 331 -9.76 4.62 -26.82
CA HIS A 331 -9.74 3.29 -26.25
C HIS A 331 -11.15 2.70 -26.25
N PHE A 332 -11.24 1.38 -26.05
CA PHE A 332 -12.52 0.72 -25.91
C PHE A 332 -13.33 1.39 -24.79
N ASN A 333 -14.54 1.76 -25.14
CA ASN A 333 -15.53 2.29 -24.20
C ASN A 333 -16.90 1.83 -24.69
N GLU A 334 -17.61 1.06 -23.92
CA GLU A 334 -18.89 0.44 -24.32
C GLU A 334 -19.94 1.46 -24.80
N GLN A 335 -19.86 2.71 -24.32
CA GLN A 335 -20.82 3.76 -24.66
C GLN A 335 -20.42 4.60 -25.88
N ARG A 336 -19.13 4.82 -26.13
CA ARG A 336 -18.64 5.74 -27.17
C ARG A 336 -17.79 5.07 -28.23
N HIS A 337 -16.99 4.10 -27.85
CA HIS A 337 -16.00 3.47 -28.72
C HIS A 337 -16.13 1.95 -28.62
N PRO A 338 -17.07 1.33 -29.36
CA PRO A 338 -17.25 -0.11 -29.35
C PRO A 338 -15.96 -0.81 -29.80
N ARG A 339 -15.80 -2.09 -29.39
CA ARG A 339 -14.66 -2.88 -29.80
C ARG A 339 -14.59 -3.00 -31.31
N LEU A 340 -13.45 -2.69 -31.89
CA LEU A 340 -13.19 -2.80 -33.32
C LEU A 340 -12.55 -4.14 -33.70
N THR A 341 -12.02 -4.85 -32.70
CA THR A 341 -11.42 -6.17 -32.83
C THR A 341 -11.92 -7.07 -31.71
N PRO A 342 -12.01 -8.39 -31.93
CA PRO A 342 -12.42 -9.33 -30.88
C PRO A 342 -11.50 -9.24 -29.66
N ALA A 343 -12.06 -9.52 -28.50
CA ALA A 343 -11.35 -9.51 -27.23
C ALA A 343 -11.63 -10.80 -26.45
N ILE A 344 -10.70 -11.21 -25.61
CA ILE A 344 -10.84 -12.36 -24.71
C ILE A 344 -11.66 -11.93 -23.50
N TYR A 345 -12.63 -12.74 -23.13
CA TYR A 345 -13.44 -12.55 -21.93
C TYR A 345 -12.89 -13.35 -20.75
N GLN A 346 -12.61 -14.66 -21.00
CA GLN A 346 -12.12 -15.55 -19.97
C GLN A 346 -11.35 -16.73 -20.55
N VAL A 347 -10.53 -17.33 -19.69
CA VAL A 347 -9.95 -18.65 -19.88
C VAL A 347 -10.46 -19.56 -18.77
N SER A 348 -11.01 -20.73 -19.13
CA SER A 348 -11.40 -21.77 -18.16
C SER A 348 -10.47 -22.97 -18.28
N ILE A 349 -10.08 -23.51 -17.13
CA ILE A 349 -9.19 -24.67 -17.00
C ILE A 349 -9.98 -25.75 -16.26
N THR A 350 -10.13 -26.91 -16.88
CA THR A 350 -10.88 -28.04 -16.30
C THR A 350 -10.01 -29.28 -16.30
N GLY A 351 -9.86 -29.92 -15.18
CA GLY A 351 -9.05 -31.14 -15.00
C GLY A 351 -8.72 -31.42 -13.53
N PRO A 352 -7.79 -32.34 -13.27
CA PRO A 352 -7.07 -33.18 -14.23
C PRO A 352 -7.95 -34.31 -14.79
N TYR A 353 -7.79 -34.61 -16.07
CA TYR A 353 -8.20 -35.86 -16.67
C TYR A 353 -6.98 -36.81 -16.69
N ALA A 354 -7.22 -38.12 -16.50
CA ALA A 354 -6.14 -39.10 -16.46
C ALA A 354 -4.94 -38.69 -15.58
N PRO A 355 -5.15 -38.42 -14.29
CA PRO A 355 -4.09 -37.97 -13.41
C PRO A 355 -2.94 -38.99 -13.37
N GLN A 356 -1.69 -38.50 -13.42
CA GLN A 356 -0.47 -39.30 -13.44
C GLN A 356 0.36 -39.18 -12.17
N GLY A 357 -0.10 -38.40 -11.19
CA GLY A 357 0.56 -38.20 -9.92
C GLY A 357 0.77 -36.74 -9.54
N ALA A 358 1.32 -36.53 -8.38
CA ALA A 358 1.51 -35.23 -7.77
C ALA A 358 2.62 -34.37 -8.41
N GLY A 359 3.45 -34.98 -9.26
CA GLY A 359 4.59 -34.34 -9.90
C GLY A 359 5.68 -33.86 -8.92
N ASP A 360 6.72 -33.22 -9.45
CA ASP A 360 7.79 -32.61 -8.65
C ASP A 360 7.59 -31.08 -8.59
N THR A 361 6.76 -30.62 -7.65
CA THR A 361 6.44 -29.22 -7.49
C THR A 361 7.34 -28.50 -6.47
N PRO A 362 7.48 -27.14 -6.54
CA PRO A 362 8.16 -26.38 -5.49
C PRO A 362 7.59 -26.64 -4.10
N SER A 363 6.27 -26.79 -3.99
CA SER A 363 5.59 -27.07 -2.71
C SER A 363 5.97 -28.45 -2.18
N ARG A 364 5.99 -29.48 -3.02
CA ARG A 364 6.40 -30.82 -2.58
C ARG A 364 7.86 -30.85 -2.11
N ARG A 365 8.78 -30.22 -2.87
CA ARG A 365 10.20 -30.09 -2.43
C ARG A 365 10.36 -29.33 -1.11
N ARG A 366 9.45 -28.41 -0.80
CA ARG A 366 9.44 -27.64 0.46
C ARG A 366 8.90 -28.45 1.63
N ILE A 367 7.91 -29.32 1.37
CA ILE A 367 7.20 -30.13 2.37
C ILE A 367 7.95 -31.45 2.65
N PHE A 368 8.25 -32.20 1.60
CA PHE A 368 8.79 -33.53 1.72
C PHE A 368 10.33 -33.51 1.87
N VAL A 369 10.81 -33.29 3.12
CA VAL A 369 12.24 -33.34 3.46
C VAL A 369 12.79 -34.75 3.45
N CYS A 370 11.91 -35.75 3.51
CA CYS A 370 12.15 -37.18 3.33
C CYS A 370 11.00 -37.81 2.53
N THR A 371 11.22 -38.93 1.92
CA THR A 371 10.21 -39.71 1.15
C THR A 371 10.37 -41.18 1.44
N PRO A 372 9.38 -41.83 2.09
CA PRO A 372 9.42 -43.26 2.31
C PRO A 372 9.35 -44.00 0.96
N THR A 373 10.07 -45.08 0.84
CA THR A 373 9.95 -45.95 -0.33
C THR A 373 8.74 -46.88 -0.14
N GLY A 374 8.14 -47.41 -1.20
CA GLY A 374 7.01 -48.31 -1.10
C GLY A 374 7.32 -49.62 -0.34
N ALA A 375 8.61 -49.86 0.02
CA ALA A 375 9.07 -50.99 0.83
C ALA A 375 9.49 -50.59 2.25
N SER A 376 9.35 -49.30 2.63
CA SER A 376 9.69 -48.85 3.98
C SER A 376 8.78 -49.47 5.04
N PRO A 377 9.34 -49.91 6.19
CA PRO A 377 8.49 -50.36 7.28
C PRO A 377 7.64 -49.22 7.85
N PRO A 378 6.46 -49.49 8.44
CA PRO A 378 5.56 -48.45 8.99
C PRO A 378 6.24 -47.49 9.97
N GLN A 379 7.21 -47.93 10.74
CA GLN A 379 7.96 -47.09 11.68
C GLN A 379 8.85 -46.05 10.98
N GLU A 380 9.46 -46.38 9.84
CA GLU A 380 10.24 -45.44 9.04
C GLU A 380 9.34 -44.42 8.36
N GLU A 381 8.15 -44.84 7.90
CA GLU A 381 7.15 -43.99 7.32
C GLU A 381 6.64 -42.96 8.36
N GLU A 382 6.29 -43.40 9.58
CA GLU A 382 5.88 -42.50 10.66
C GLU A 382 7.01 -41.56 11.08
N ALA A 383 8.27 -42.03 11.20
CA ALA A 383 9.39 -41.15 11.52
C ALA A 383 9.60 -40.04 10.46
N CYS A 384 9.45 -40.38 9.18
CA CYS A 384 9.51 -39.39 8.11
C CYS A 384 8.33 -38.38 8.20
N ALA A 385 7.13 -38.84 8.51
CA ALA A 385 5.98 -37.95 8.72
C ALA A 385 6.21 -37.00 9.90
N GLU A 386 6.77 -37.48 11.01
CA GLU A 386 7.12 -36.67 12.18
C GLU A 386 8.16 -35.60 11.82
N GLU A 387 9.19 -35.92 11.04
CA GLU A 387 10.20 -34.96 10.57
C GLU A 387 9.60 -33.86 9.68
N ILE A 388 8.77 -34.26 8.71
CA ILE A 388 8.04 -33.31 7.84
C ILE A 388 7.18 -32.36 8.67
N LEU A 389 6.33 -32.93 9.53
CA LEU A 389 5.37 -32.14 10.31
C LEU A 389 6.06 -31.25 11.35
N SER A 390 7.11 -31.74 12.01
CA SER A 390 7.89 -30.93 12.94
C SER A 390 8.54 -29.72 12.25
N THR A 391 9.10 -29.92 11.06
CA THR A 391 9.71 -28.87 10.26
C THR A 391 8.68 -27.82 9.84
N LEU A 392 7.52 -28.25 9.36
CA LEU A 392 6.43 -27.36 8.95
C LEU A 392 5.84 -26.58 10.13
N MET A 393 5.53 -27.28 11.23
CA MET A 393 4.94 -26.65 12.42
C MET A 393 5.88 -25.66 13.08
N ARG A 394 7.19 -25.94 13.13
CA ARG A 394 8.18 -24.99 13.67
C ARG A 394 8.09 -23.63 12.95
N ARG A 395 8.01 -23.65 11.63
CA ARG A 395 7.85 -22.42 10.82
C ARG A 395 6.46 -21.82 10.95
N ALA A 396 5.41 -22.65 10.88
CA ALA A 396 4.02 -22.21 10.95
C ALA A 396 3.66 -21.58 12.30
N TYR A 397 4.12 -22.20 13.41
CA TYR A 397 3.83 -21.76 14.78
C TYR A 397 4.85 -20.77 15.32
N ARG A 398 5.95 -20.53 14.57
CA ARG A 398 6.98 -19.52 14.89
C ARG A 398 7.63 -19.73 16.26
N ARG A 399 7.75 -20.97 16.71
CA ARG A 399 8.33 -21.36 18.00
C ARG A 399 8.89 -22.79 17.96
N PRO A 400 9.70 -23.19 18.95
CA PRO A 400 10.02 -24.59 19.14
C PRO A 400 8.76 -25.44 19.29
N ILE A 401 8.79 -26.65 18.74
CA ILE A 401 7.67 -27.59 18.74
C ILE A 401 7.79 -28.55 19.92
N SER A 402 6.70 -28.75 20.63
CA SER A 402 6.60 -29.74 21.74
C SER A 402 6.18 -31.13 21.21
N ALA A 403 6.39 -32.14 22.00
CA ALA A 403 5.91 -33.51 21.71
C ALA A 403 4.37 -33.57 21.56
N ALA A 404 3.65 -32.72 22.29
CA ALA A 404 2.18 -32.63 22.17
C ALA A 404 1.73 -32.05 20.83
N ASP A 405 2.46 -31.05 20.29
CA ASP A 405 2.19 -30.51 18.96
C ASP A 405 2.34 -31.60 17.89
N VAL A 406 3.44 -32.40 17.98
CA VAL A 406 3.72 -33.47 17.03
C VAL A 406 2.65 -34.55 17.10
N GLU A 407 2.28 -35.01 18.28
CA GLU A 407 1.26 -36.07 18.43
C GLU A 407 -0.11 -35.60 17.94
N GLY A 408 -0.47 -34.32 18.19
CA GLY A 408 -1.69 -33.72 17.63
C GLY A 408 -1.74 -33.78 16.10
N ALA A 409 -0.64 -33.43 15.43
CA ALA A 409 -0.55 -33.46 13.96
C ALA A 409 -0.50 -34.90 13.43
N MET A 410 0.22 -35.80 14.13
CA MET A 410 0.33 -37.23 13.78
C MET A 410 -1.01 -37.97 13.87
N THR A 411 -1.93 -37.55 14.73
CA THR A 411 -3.29 -38.08 14.75
C THR A 411 -3.98 -37.89 13.40
N PHE A 412 -3.94 -36.68 12.84
CA PHE A 412 -4.51 -36.38 11.51
C PHE A 412 -3.75 -37.08 10.38
N TYR A 413 -2.42 -37.22 10.53
CA TYR A 413 -1.63 -38.00 9.57
C TYR A 413 -2.11 -39.46 9.52
N ARG A 414 -2.25 -40.13 10.66
CA ARG A 414 -2.68 -41.54 10.74
C ARG A 414 -4.10 -41.72 10.18
N GLU A 415 -5.01 -40.80 10.47
CA GLU A 415 -6.37 -40.80 9.88
C GLU A 415 -6.33 -40.71 8.35
N GLY A 416 -5.63 -39.71 7.80
CA GLY A 416 -5.47 -39.50 6.37
C GLY A 416 -4.76 -40.68 5.70
N ARG A 417 -3.72 -41.25 6.36
CA ARG A 417 -2.97 -42.40 5.89
C ARG A 417 -3.82 -43.68 5.82
N SER A 418 -4.74 -43.86 6.77
CA SER A 418 -5.65 -45.00 6.77
C SER A 418 -6.70 -44.92 5.66
N ALA A 419 -7.04 -43.74 5.20
CA ALA A 419 -7.99 -43.48 4.12
C ALA A 419 -7.33 -43.44 2.73
N GLY A 420 -6.00 -43.35 2.65
CA GLY A 420 -5.25 -43.16 1.41
C GLY A 420 -3.80 -43.67 1.48
N ASP A 421 -2.91 -42.85 0.97
CA ASP A 421 -1.46 -43.12 0.95
C ASP A 421 -0.70 -42.16 1.91
N PHE A 422 0.64 -42.20 1.87
CA PHE A 422 1.50 -41.33 2.67
C PHE A 422 1.18 -39.84 2.40
N ASP A 423 1.02 -39.47 1.15
CA ASP A 423 0.72 -38.08 0.73
C ASP A 423 -0.64 -37.64 1.27
N ALA A 424 -1.66 -38.51 1.29
CA ALA A 424 -2.97 -38.24 1.88
C ALA A 424 -2.85 -38.01 3.41
N GLY A 425 -2.01 -38.75 4.10
CA GLY A 425 -1.68 -38.55 5.51
C GLY A 425 -1.06 -37.18 5.77
N ILE A 426 -0.05 -36.80 5.01
CA ILE A 426 0.61 -35.47 5.10
C ILE A 426 -0.37 -34.37 4.78
N GLY A 427 -1.21 -34.54 3.75
CA GLY A 427 -2.24 -33.55 3.35
C GLY A 427 -3.29 -33.29 4.45
N SER A 428 -3.73 -34.36 5.13
CA SER A 428 -4.66 -34.27 6.27
C SER A 428 -4.02 -33.51 7.45
N ALA A 429 -2.80 -33.89 7.84
CA ALA A 429 -2.07 -33.21 8.91
C ALA A 429 -1.74 -31.75 8.56
N LEU A 430 -1.35 -31.45 7.31
CA LEU A 430 -1.13 -30.07 6.85
C LEU A 430 -2.40 -29.25 6.96
N THR A 431 -3.56 -29.80 6.58
CA THR A 431 -4.85 -29.12 6.75
C THR A 431 -5.08 -28.75 8.22
N ALA A 432 -4.82 -29.64 9.15
CA ALA A 432 -4.94 -29.39 10.59
C ALA A 432 -3.97 -28.29 11.07
N VAL A 433 -2.73 -28.30 10.59
CA VAL A 433 -1.74 -27.24 10.90
C VAL A 433 -2.22 -25.87 10.41
N LEU A 434 -2.77 -25.78 9.20
CA LEU A 434 -3.20 -24.52 8.60
C LEU A 434 -4.48 -23.93 9.21
N VAL A 435 -5.26 -24.71 9.96
CA VAL A 435 -6.42 -24.22 10.73
C VAL A 435 -6.12 -24.06 12.21
N SER A 436 -4.93 -24.47 12.66
CA SER A 436 -4.52 -24.34 14.05
C SER A 436 -4.49 -22.88 14.50
N PRO A 437 -4.98 -22.56 15.72
CA PRO A 437 -4.80 -21.23 16.30
C PRO A 437 -3.33 -20.78 16.34
N GLU A 438 -2.39 -21.71 16.53
CA GLU A 438 -0.96 -21.44 16.54
C GLU A 438 -0.44 -20.89 15.19
N PHE A 439 -1.06 -21.28 14.08
CA PHE A 439 -0.78 -20.71 12.76
C PHE A 439 -1.56 -19.45 12.51
N LEU A 440 -2.88 -19.48 12.77
CA LEU A 440 -3.79 -18.39 12.39
C LEU A 440 -3.60 -17.12 13.22
N PHE A 441 -3.06 -17.24 14.45
CA PHE A 441 -2.88 -16.10 15.34
C PHE A 441 -1.41 -15.83 15.65
N ARG A 442 -1.07 -14.57 15.75
CA ARG A 442 0.16 -14.09 16.38
C ARG A 442 -0.14 -13.96 17.88
N VAL A 443 0.61 -14.70 18.68
CA VAL A 443 0.36 -14.82 20.12
C VAL A 443 1.44 -14.06 20.89
N GLU A 444 1.04 -13.14 21.77
CA GLU A 444 1.92 -12.39 22.66
C GLU A 444 1.41 -12.53 24.10
N LEU A 445 1.82 -13.60 24.78
CA LEU A 445 1.42 -13.88 26.16
C LEU A 445 2.21 -13.00 27.13
N ASP A 446 1.54 -12.53 28.18
CA ASP A 446 2.18 -11.85 29.30
C ASP A 446 2.99 -12.87 30.11
N PRO A 447 4.21 -12.56 30.60
CA PRO A 447 4.96 -13.43 31.48
C PRO A 447 4.27 -13.55 32.87
N ASP A 448 4.20 -14.76 33.43
CA ASP A 448 3.55 -15.04 34.71
C ASP A 448 4.08 -14.22 35.91
N GLN A 449 5.31 -13.69 35.78
CA GLN A 449 6.03 -12.99 36.87
C GLN A 449 5.88 -11.47 36.83
N VAL A 450 5.15 -10.92 35.84
CA VAL A 450 4.95 -9.46 35.68
C VAL A 450 3.63 -9.07 36.32
N ALA A 451 3.66 -8.07 37.20
CA ALA A 451 2.44 -7.56 37.80
C ALA A 451 1.53 -6.84 36.76
N SER A 452 0.21 -6.85 37.03
CA SER A 452 -0.76 -6.16 36.16
C SER A 452 -0.43 -4.68 36.01
N GLY A 453 -0.39 -4.19 34.78
CA GLY A 453 -0.07 -2.81 34.43
C GLY A 453 1.41 -2.50 34.27
N ASP A 454 2.30 -3.41 34.64
CA ASP A 454 3.75 -3.19 34.49
C ASP A 454 4.20 -3.37 33.04
N ALA A 455 5.16 -2.52 32.64
CA ALA A 455 5.80 -2.61 31.34
C ALA A 455 6.88 -3.70 31.34
N TYR A 456 6.87 -4.56 30.33
CA TYR A 456 7.88 -5.61 30.16
C TYR A 456 8.36 -5.70 28.71
N ARG A 457 9.57 -6.24 28.54
CA ARG A 457 10.11 -6.56 27.21
C ARG A 457 9.41 -7.81 26.64
N VAL A 458 8.91 -7.73 25.42
CA VAL A 458 8.34 -8.91 24.76
C VAL A 458 9.40 -9.98 24.50
N SER A 459 8.99 -11.24 24.46
CA SER A 459 9.91 -12.34 24.19
C SER A 459 10.57 -12.20 22.80
N ASP A 460 11.76 -12.77 22.64
CA ASP A 460 12.47 -12.74 21.35
C ASP A 460 11.66 -13.41 20.22
N LEU A 461 10.85 -14.43 20.51
CA LEU A 461 9.93 -15.06 19.56
C LEU A 461 8.82 -14.10 19.11
N ALA A 462 8.22 -13.39 20.06
CA ALA A 462 7.21 -12.37 19.74
C ALA A 462 7.85 -11.22 18.95
N LEU A 463 9.08 -10.82 19.30
CA LEU A 463 9.81 -9.76 18.61
C LEU A 463 10.19 -10.15 17.17
N ALA A 464 10.61 -11.41 16.94
CA ALA A 464 10.85 -11.96 15.61
C ALA A 464 9.58 -11.93 14.75
N SER A 465 8.45 -12.32 15.34
CA SER A 465 7.15 -12.25 14.68
C SER A 465 6.75 -10.79 14.39
N ARG A 466 6.90 -9.85 15.34
CA ARG A 466 6.65 -8.42 15.10
C ARG A 466 7.48 -7.92 13.91
N LEU A 467 8.76 -8.22 13.89
CA LEU A 467 9.69 -7.74 12.88
C LEU A 467 9.36 -8.28 11.48
N SER A 468 9.12 -9.59 11.35
CA SER A 468 8.83 -10.20 10.06
C SER A 468 7.47 -9.76 9.49
N PHE A 469 6.44 -9.69 10.33
CA PHE A 469 5.12 -9.22 9.88
C PHE A 469 5.12 -7.71 9.58
N PHE A 470 5.90 -6.92 10.28
CA PHE A 470 6.08 -5.50 9.95
C PHE A 470 6.71 -5.33 8.56
N LEU A 471 7.84 -5.99 8.30
CA LEU A 471 8.63 -5.74 7.09
C LEU A 471 8.19 -6.58 5.88
N TRP A 472 7.70 -7.79 6.10
CA TRP A 472 7.34 -8.74 5.05
C TRP A 472 5.85 -9.06 4.98
N SER A 473 5.06 -8.68 5.99
CA SER A 473 3.68 -9.14 6.18
C SER A 473 3.60 -10.68 6.10
N SER A 474 4.58 -11.38 6.67
CA SER A 474 4.76 -12.83 6.57
C SER A 474 5.51 -13.40 7.76
N LEU A 475 5.62 -14.74 7.79
CA LEU A 475 6.35 -15.51 8.79
C LEU A 475 7.85 -15.12 8.85
N PRO A 476 8.49 -15.23 10.05
CA PRO A 476 9.93 -15.13 10.14
C PRO A 476 10.59 -16.31 9.38
N ASP A 477 11.72 -16.05 8.75
CA ASP A 477 12.53 -17.10 8.14
C ASP A 477 13.32 -17.88 9.20
N ASP A 478 13.96 -18.98 8.78
CA ASP A 478 14.68 -19.86 9.69
C ASP A 478 15.81 -19.13 10.42
N GLU A 479 16.54 -18.18 9.76
CA GLU A 479 17.60 -17.41 10.43
C GLU A 479 17.05 -16.57 11.57
N LEU A 480 16.00 -15.79 11.32
CA LEU A 480 15.40 -14.93 12.34
C LEU A 480 14.79 -15.75 13.47
N LEU A 481 14.14 -16.88 13.13
CA LEU A 481 13.55 -17.77 14.11
C LEU A 481 14.62 -18.46 14.97
N ASP A 482 15.74 -18.90 14.39
CA ASP A 482 16.85 -19.50 15.14
C ASP A 482 17.49 -18.54 16.13
N VAL A 483 17.71 -17.28 15.71
CA VAL A 483 18.22 -16.22 16.59
C VAL A 483 17.25 -15.97 17.75
N ALA A 484 15.94 -15.93 17.47
CA ALA A 484 14.92 -15.75 18.50
C ALA A 484 14.83 -16.94 19.48
N ILE A 485 14.91 -18.18 18.98
CA ILE A 485 14.90 -19.39 19.81
C ILE A 485 16.10 -19.42 20.77
N ARG A 486 17.27 -18.93 20.33
CA ARG A 486 18.45 -18.82 21.20
C ARG A 486 18.40 -17.65 22.17
N GLY A 487 17.37 -16.79 22.14
CA GLY A 487 17.25 -15.60 22.98
C GLY A 487 18.28 -14.53 22.64
N GLU A 488 18.70 -14.41 21.39
CA GLU A 488 19.79 -13.54 20.95
C GLU A 488 19.31 -12.21 20.33
N LEU A 489 18.03 -12.04 20.03
CA LEU A 489 17.50 -10.78 19.50
C LEU A 489 17.62 -9.61 20.49
N SER A 490 17.73 -9.89 21.78
CA SER A 490 17.96 -8.90 22.84
C SER A 490 19.42 -8.45 22.94
N ARG A 491 20.37 -9.11 22.26
CA ARG A 491 21.78 -8.72 22.25
C ARG A 491 21.94 -7.36 21.55
N PRO A 492 22.84 -6.49 22.03
CA PRO A 492 23.09 -5.21 21.40
C PRO A 492 23.41 -5.33 19.91
N GLY A 493 22.68 -4.60 19.07
CA GLY A 493 22.86 -4.58 17.61
C GLY A 493 22.25 -5.73 16.82
N GLU A 494 21.85 -6.84 17.45
CA GLU A 494 21.33 -8.01 16.71
C GLU A 494 19.96 -7.73 16.09
N LEU A 495 19.05 -7.09 16.82
CA LEU A 495 17.74 -6.71 16.30
C LEU A 495 17.87 -5.74 15.11
N GLU A 496 18.81 -4.78 15.18
CA GLU A 496 19.11 -3.89 14.07
C GLU A 496 19.68 -4.64 12.86
N ARG A 497 20.61 -5.58 13.10
CA ARG A 497 21.20 -6.42 12.04
C ARG A 497 20.12 -7.20 11.29
N GLN A 498 19.20 -7.82 12.03
CA GLN A 498 18.10 -8.55 11.44
C GLN A 498 17.15 -7.61 10.67
N ALA A 499 16.80 -6.45 11.24
CA ALA A 499 15.95 -5.49 10.55
C ALA A 499 16.56 -5.03 9.21
N ARG A 500 17.86 -4.72 9.17
CA ARG A 500 18.57 -4.36 7.93
C ARG A 500 18.56 -5.50 6.92
N ARG A 501 18.77 -6.75 7.36
CA ARG A 501 18.71 -7.93 6.50
C ARG A 501 17.33 -8.10 5.89
N LEU A 502 16.29 -7.97 6.68
CA LEU A 502 14.91 -8.10 6.22
C LEU A 502 14.52 -6.99 5.23
N LEU A 503 15.03 -5.77 5.41
CA LEU A 503 14.78 -4.65 4.49
C LEU A 503 15.39 -4.88 3.10
N VAL A 504 16.53 -5.54 3.01
CA VAL A 504 17.19 -5.84 1.72
C VAL A 504 16.52 -7.01 1.00
N ASP A 505 15.85 -7.91 1.71
CA ASP A 505 15.13 -9.05 1.15
C ASP A 505 13.99 -8.61 0.21
N SER A 506 13.74 -9.39 -0.85
CA SER A 506 12.69 -9.09 -1.83
C SER A 506 11.29 -8.99 -1.21
N ARG A 507 11.02 -9.71 -0.13
CA ARG A 507 9.73 -9.70 0.59
C ARG A 507 9.41 -8.34 1.20
N SER A 508 10.40 -7.47 1.43
CA SER A 508 10.15 -6.09 1.90
C SER A 508 9.35 -5.24 0.92
N HIS A 509 9.19 -5.68 -0.35
CA HIS A 509 8.24 -5.09 -1.29
C HIS A 509 6.80 -5.02 -0.71
N ASN A 510 6.47 -5.85 0.27
CA ASN A 510 5.19 -5.76 0.98
C ASN A 510 5.00 -4.42 1.71
N LEU A 511 6.06 -3.68 2.03
CA LEU A 511 5.91 -2.30 2.53
C LEU A 511 5.34 -1.37 1.44
N ALA A 512 5.67 -1.57 0.17
CA ALA A 512 5.08 -0.80 -0.93
C ALA A 512 3.66 -1.30 -1.27
N SER A 513 3.45 -2.58 -1.46
CA SER A 513 2.16 -3.13 -1.91
C SER A 513 1.11 -3.20 -0.81
N ASN A 514 1.49 -3.54 0.43
CA ASN A 514 0.56 -3.69 1.55
C ASN A 514 0.48 -2.43 2.43
N PHE A 515 1.59 -1.96 3.02
CA PHE A 515 1.57 -0.78 3.87
C PHE A 515 1.18 0.48 3.08
N ALA A 516 1.96 0.86 2.03
CA ALA A 516 1.65 2.06 1.25
C ALA A 516 0.34 1.92 0.48
N GLY A 517 0.02 0.72 -0.02
CA GLY A 517 -1.26 0.43 -0.67
C GLY A 517 -2.49 0.74 0.20
N GLN A 518 -2.38 0.55 1.51
CA GLN A 518 -3.43 0.90 2.48
C GLN A 518 -3.35 2.36 2.91
N TRP A 519 -2.19 2.82 3.35
CA TRP A 519 -1.98 4.21 3.78
C TRP A 519 -2.45 5.22 2.74
N LEU A 520 -2.10 5.01 1.47
CA LEU A 520 -2.43 5.89 0.36
C LEU A 520 -3.81 5.60 -0.27
N LEU A 521 -4.56 4.63 0.27
CA LEU A 521 -5.88 4.18 -0.21
C LEU A 521 -5.87 3.58 -1.62
N LEU A 522 -4.74 3.02 -2.09
CA LEU A 522 -4.64 2.44 -3.45
C LEU A 522 -5.57 1.24 -3.65
N ARG A 523 -5.94 0.53 -2.59
CA ARG A 523 -6.93 -0.56 -2.67
C ARG A 523 -8.29 -0.08 -3.16
N ASN A 524 -8.64 1.19 -2.92
CA ASN A 524 -9.89 1.78 -3.39
C ASN A 524 -9.92 2.01 -4.91
N LEU A 525 -8.76 1.97 -5.59
CA LEU A 525 -8.71 2.07 -7.05
C LEU A 525 -9.58 1.03 -7.75
N ALA A 526 -9.71 -0.18 -7.18
CA ALA A 526 -10.57 -1.23 -7.74
C ALA A 526 -12.06 -0.80 -7.84
N ALA A 527 -12.51 0.07 -6.94
CA ALA A 527 -13.87 0.60 -6.91
C ALA A 527 -14.02 1.92 -7.70
N VAL A 528 -12.91 2.54 -8.13
CA VAL A 528 -12.93 3.79 -8.92
C VAL A 528 -13.52 3.50 -10.29
N SER A 529 -14.68 4.09 -10.58
CA SER A 529 -15.42 3.95 -11.84
C SER A 529 -15.87 5.33 -12.34
N PRO A 530 -14.97 6.10 -12.97
CA PRO A 530 -15.31 7.38 -13.56
C PRO A 530 -16.36 7.23 -14.65
N SER A 531 -17.21 8.25 -14.82
CA SER A 531 -18.26 8.24 -15.85
C SER A 531 -17.66 8.02 -17.25
N PRO A 532 -18.01 6.95 -17.97
CA PRO A 532 -17.46 6.69 -19.30
C PRO A 532 -17.83 7.77 -20.32
N ARG A 533 -18.85 8.57 -20.02
CA ARG A 533 -19.28 9.70 -20.87
C ARG A 533 -18.33 10.91 -20.72
N LEU A 534 -17.85 11.17 -19.50
CA LEU A 534 -16.99 12.31 -19.20
C LEU A 534 -15.51 11.96 -19.35
N TYR A 535 -15.16 10.72 -19.02
CA TYR A 535 -13.80 10.19 -19.01
C TYR A 535 -13.71 8.94 -19.90
N PRO A 536 -13.92 9.07 -21.24
CA PRO A 536 -14.03 7.91 -22.14
C PRO A 536 -12.75 7.08 -22.26
N ASP A 537 -11.62 7.67 -21.87
CA ASP A 537 -10.30 7.02 -21.95
C ASP A 537 -9.88 6.33 -20.63
N PHE A 538 -10.73 6.38 -19.60
CA PHE A 538 -10.45 5.65 -18.37
C PHE A 538 -10.92 4.20 -18.52
N ASP A 539 -10.02 3.26 -18.25
CA ASP A 539 -10.23 1.82 -18.35
C ASP A 539 -9.46 1.06 -17.27
N ASP A 540 -9.59 -0.25 -17.22
CA ASP A 540 -8.85 -1.08 -16.26
C ASP A 540 -7.33 -1.00 -16.47
N ASN A 541 -6.87 -0.90 -17.70
CA ASN A 541 -5.44 -0.75 -18.01
C ASN A 541 -4.85 0.51 -17.33
N LEU A 542 -5.59 1.62 -17.37
CA LEU A 542 -5.16 2.86 -16.72
C LEU A 542 -5.24 2.76 -15.18
N ARG A 543 -6.29 2.11 -14.67
CA ARG A 543 -6.46 1.86 -13.22
C ARG A 543 -5.29 1.04 -12.66
N GLN A 544 -4.90 -0.03 -13.36
CA GLN A 544 -3.74 -0.84 -12.98
C GLN A 544 -2.44 -0.06 -13.13
N ALA A 545 -2.32 0.78 -14.17
CA ALA A 545 -1.15 1.61 -14.38
C ALA A 545 -0.96 2.65 -13.25
N PHE A 546 -2.02 3.28 -12.78
CA PHE A 546 -1.98 4.17 -11.61
C PHE A 546 -1.49 3.47 -10.35
N ARG A 547 -2.00 2.27 -10.10
CA ARG A 547 -1.57 1.48 -8.95
C ARG A 547 -0.09 1.14 -9.04
N GLN A 548 0.34 0.61 -10.17
CA GLN A 548 1.71 0.16 -10.38
C GLN A 548 2.71 1.33 -10.37
N GLU A 549 2.34 2.52 -10.89
CA GLU A 549 3.15 3.73 -10.77
C GLU A 549 3.50 4.01 -9.31
N THR A 550 2.48 4.06 -8.45
CA THR A 550 2.66 4.43 -7.04
C THR A 550 3.41 3.36 -6.26
N GLU A 551 3.12 2.07 -6.50
CA GLU A 551 3.82 0.96 -5.85
C GLU A 551 5.32 0.95 -6.23
N LEU A 552 5.65 1.10 -7.52
CA LEU A 552 7.04 1.16 -7.98
C LEU A 552 7.76 2.41 -7.49
N PHE A 553 7.06 3.55 -7.44
CA PHE A 553 7.63 4.79 -6.95
C PHE A 553 7.97 4.68 -5.46
N PHE A 554 7.05 4.19 -4.64
CA PHE A 554 7.28 3.98 -3.22
C PHE A 554 8.39 2.94 -2.99
N ASP A 555 8.36 1.82 -3.71
CA ASP A 555 9.39 0.78 -3.61
C ASP A 555 10.79 1.32 -3.99
N SER A 556 10.88 2.25 -4.94
CA SER A 556 12.16 2.88 -5.30
C SER A 556 12.72 3.75 -4.17
N VAL A 557 11.88 4.52 -3.48
CA VAL A 557 12.30 5.32 -2.33
C VAL A 557 12.79 4.42 -1.18
N LEU A 558 12.07 3.31 -0.94
CA LEU A 558 12.44 2.32 0.07
C LEU A 558 13.77 1.61 -0.27
N ARG A 559 13.90 1.08 -1.48
CA ARG A 559 15.03 0.25 -1.90
C ARG A 559 16.32 1.03 -2.12
N GLU A 560 16.21 2.26 -2.57
CA GLU A 560 17.34 3.17 -2.74
C GLU A 560 17.70 3.87 -1.44
N ASP A 561 16.98 3.58 -0.37
CA ASP A 561 17.11 4.19 0.96
C ASP A 561 17.15 5.72 0.90
N ARG A 562 16.20 6.28 0.16
CA ARG A 562 16.08 7.74 -0.01
C ARG A 562 15.37 8.38 1.18
N SER A 563 15.38 9.71 1.21
CA SER A 563 14.53 10.46 2.12
C SER A 563 13.06 10.17 1.89
N VAL A 564 12.26 10.04 2.95
CA VAL A 564 10.80 9.95 2.79
C VAL A 564 10.21 11.24 2.20
N LEU A 565 10.93 12.37 2.26
CA LEU A 565 10.52 13.64 1.66
C LEU A 565 10.45 13.56 0.14
N ASP A 566 11.26 12.68 -0.48
CA ASP A 566 11.23 12.42 -1.92
C ASP A 566 9.85 11.91 -2.39
N LEU A 567 9.04 11.35 -1.49
CA LEU A 567 7.66 11.01 -1.80
C LEU A 567 6.81 12.24 -2.19
N LEU A 568 7.22 13.46 -1.78
CA LEU A 568 6.54 14.70 -2.14
C LEU A 568 7.21 15.44 -3.31
N GLU A 569 8.54 15.38 -3.45
CA GLU A 569 9.30 16.26 -4.35
C GLU A 569 10.12 15.56 -5.45
N ALA A 570 9.92 14.25 -5.66
CA ALA A 570 10.71 13.52 -6.66
C ALA A 570 10.56 14.09 -8.08
N ASP A 571 11.70 14.15 -8.79
CA ASP A 571 11.82 14.56 -10.19
C ASP A 571 11.72 13.40 -11.19
N TYR A 572 11.11 12.28 -10.77
CA TYR A 572 10.90 11.09 -11.57
C TYR A 572 9.60 10.37 -11.22
N THR A 573 9.14 9.52 -12.12
CA THR A 573 8.06 8.57 -11.88
C THR A 573 8.26 7.29 -12.69
N PHE A 574 7.32 6.34 -12.58
CA PHE A 574 7.35 5.08 -13.33
C PHE A 574 6.20 5.05 -14.33
N LEU A 575 6.52 4.85 -15.60
CA LEU A 575 5.55 4.90 -16.70
C LEU A 575 5.66 3.69 -17.60
N ASN A 576 4.52 3.22 -18.07
CA ASN A 576 4.38 2.48 -19.32
C ASN A 576 3.77 3.40 -20.39
N GLU A 577 3.62 2.92 -21.62
CA GLU A 577 3.07 3.70 -22.74
C GLU A 577 1.65 4.22 -22.43
N ARG A 578 0.80 3.39 -21.81
CA ARG A 578 -0.58 3.74 -21.48
C ARG A 578 -0.65 4.94 -20.55
N LEU A 579 0.16 4.92 -19.50
CA LEU A 579 0.22 5.99 -18.50
C LEU A 579 0.90 7.25 -19.03
N ALA A 580 1.98 7.08 -19.80
CA ALA A 580 2.69 8.19 -20.43
C ALA A 580 1.78 8.98 -21.38
N LYS A 581 0.98 8.28 -22.20
CA LYS A 581 -0.04 8.91 -23.06
C LYS A 581 -1.08 9.68 -22.24
N HIS A 582 -1.54 9.11 -21.13
CA HIS A 582 -2.50 9.74 -20.24
C HIS A 582 -1.95 11.04 -19.63
N TYR A 583 -0.68 11.04 -19.27
CA TYR A 583 0.01 12.21 -18.69
C TYR A 583 0.54 13.19 -19.72
N GLY A 584 0.49 12.85 -21.02
CA GLY A 584 1.05 13.68 -22.08
C GLY A 584 2.58 13.68 -22.14
N ILE A 585 3.22 12.63 -21.61
CA ILE A 585 4.68 12.47 -21.59
C ILE A 585 5.12 11.67 -22.83
N PRO A 586 5.89 12.25 -23.75
CA PRO A 586 6.34 11.57 -24.95
C PRO A 586 7.50 10.60 -24.70
N GLY A 587 7.78 9.73 -25.70
CA GLY A 587 9.00 8.91 -25.72
C GLY A 587 8.94 7.63 -24.90
N VAL A 588 7.81 7.28 -24.30
CA VAL A 588 7.60 6.03 -23.55
C VAL A 588 6.73 5.08 -24.38
N TYR A 589 7.25 3.91 -24.72
CA TYR A 589 6.57 2.92 -25.57
C TYR A 589 6.51 1.54 -24.93
N GLY A 590 5.45 0.80 -25.18
CA GLY A 590 5.20 -0.58 -24.74
C GLY A 590 4.64 -0.68 -23.32
N SER A 591 4.27 -1.90 -22.95
CA SER A 591 3.55 -2.22 -21.72
C SER A 591 4.43 -2.24 -20.46
N ARG A 592 5.76 -2.32 -20.61
CA ARG A 592 6.70 -2.41 -19.49
C ARG A 592 6.88 -1.07 -18.81
N PHE A 593 6.74 -1.04 -17.48
CA PHE A 593 7.08 0.12 -16.65
C PHE A 593 8.58 0.37 -16.60
N ARG A 594 8.95 1.64 -16.61
CA ARG A 594 10.33 2.11 -16.45
C ARG A 594 10.36 3.43 -15.72
N ARG A 595 11.43 3.68 -14.99
CA ARG A 595 11.70 4.98 -14.38
C ARG A 595 11.93 6.02 -15.46
N VAL A 596 11.26 7.16 -15.35
CA VAL A 596 11.33 8.28 -16.28
C VAL A 596 11.65 9.55 -15.48
N ALA A 597 12.77 10.21 -15.83
CA ALA A 597 13.08 11.51 -15.28
C ALA A 597 12.11 12.57 -15.84
N LEU A 598 11.67 13.47 -15.00
CA LEU A 598 10.68 14.49 -15.33
C LEU A 598 11.41 15.83 -15.55
N PRO A 599 11.02 16.61 -16.58
CA PRO A 599 11.50 17.98 -16.74
C PRO A 599 11.14 18.85 -15.54
N ALA A 600 11.90 19.90 -15.29
CA ALA A 600 11.68 20.82 -14.17
C ALA A 600 10.32 21.55 -14.21
N ASP A 601 9.74 21.70 -15.40
CA ASP A 601 8.40 22.28 -15.62
C ASP A 601 7.29 21.23 -15.66
N SER A 602 7.61 19.97 -15.35
CA SER A 602 6.64 18.88 -15.35
C SER A 602 5.50 19.12 -14.37
N LYS A 603 4.31 18.77 -14.81
CA LYS A 603 3.11 18.76 -13.94
C LYS A 603 3.02 17.43 -13.16
N ARG A 604 4.03 16.58 -13.24
CA ARG A 604 4.13 15.29 -12.56
C ARG A 604 5.31 15.30 -11.59
N GLY A 605 5.37 14.31 -10.71
CA GLY A 605 6.38 14.21 -9.65
C GLY A 605 5.89 13.37 -8.49
N GLY A 606 6.05 13.85 -7.27
CA GLY A 606 5.66 13.18 -6.04
C GLY A 606 4.20 12.72 -5.95
N LEU A 607 3.84 12.11 -4.83
CA LEU A 607 2.54 11.44 -4.60
C LEU A 607 1.32 12.32 -4.93
N LEU A 608 1.37 13.62 -4.63
CA LEU A 608 0.24 14.53 -4.84
C LEU A 608 -0.12 14.73 -6.31
N ARG A 609 0.75 14.35 -7.23
CA ARG A 609 0.58 14.50 -8.68
C ARG A 609 0.30 13.18 -9.40
N GLN A 610 0.25 12.06 -8.66
CA GLN A 610 0.00 10.75 -9.24
C GLN A 610 -1.50 10.51 -9.46
N GLY A 611 -1.82 9.90 -10.60
CA GLY A 611 -3.20 9.61 -10.99
C GLY A 611 -3.95 8.73 -10.01
N SER A 612 -3.26 7.84 -9.30
CA SER A 612 -3.82 7.00 -8.24
C SER A 612 -4.47 7.83 -7.14
N ILE A 613 -3.71 8.77 -6.55
CA ILE A 613 -4.16 9.64 -5.44
C ILE A 613 -5.29 10.56 -5.91
N LEU A 614 -5.12 11.14 -7.09
CA LEU A 614 -6.10 12.07 -7.67
C LEU A 614 -7.43 11.38 -8.01
N ALA A 615 -7.38 10.10 -8.42
CA ALA A 615 -8.58 9.33 -8.75
C ALA A 615 -9.31 8.83 -7.50
N VAL A 616 -8.61 8.28 -6.49
CA VAL A 616 -9.26 7.81 -5.25
C VAL A 616 -9.83 8.94 -4.40
N THR A 617 -9.44 10.19 -4.67
CA THR A 617 -9.92 11.40 -4.00
C THR A 617 -10.91 12.21 -4.83
N SER A 618 -11.52 11.58 -5.84
CA SER A 618 -12.51 12.20 -6.73
C SER A 618 -13.81 11.40 -6.76
N TYR A 619 -14.88 12.04 -7.26
CA TYR A 619 -16.13 11.38 -7.61
C TYR A 619 -16.12 10.88 -9.05
N ALA A 620 -17.06 10.01 -9.39
CA ALA A 620 -17.19 9.46 -10.75
C ALA A 620 -17.38 10.53 -11.83
N THR A 621 -17.97 11.67 -11.49
CA THR A 621 -18.33 12.73 -12.45
C THR A 621 -17.50 14.01 -12.32
N ARG A 622 -16.76 14.17 -11.21
CA ARG A 622 -16.05 15.43 -10.92
C ARG A 622 -14.98 15.28 -9.85
N THR A 623 -14.12 16.26 -9.73
CA THR A 623 -13.19 16.42 -8.61
C THR A 623 -13.92 16.76 -7.30
N SER A 624 -13.24 16.59 -6.19
CA SER A 624 -13.72 17.01 -4.88
C SER A 624 -12.61 17.68 -4.07
N PRO A 625 -12.56 19.03 -4.04
CA PRO A 625 -11.61 19.74 -3.17
C PRO A 625 -11.71 19.30 -1.71
N VAL A 626 -12.92 19.00 -1.22
CA VAL A 626 -13.14 18.55 0.16
C VAL A 626 -12.45 17.21 0.43
N ILE A 627 -12.65 16.21 -0.46
CA ILE A 627 -12.04 14.88 -0.27
C ILE A 627 -10.51 14.99 -0.43
N ARG A 628 -10.02 15.74 -1.45
CA ARG A 628 -8.59 15.97 -1.67
C ARG A 628 -7.93 16.67 -0.49
N GLY A 629 -8.54 17.76 -0.01
CA GLY A 629 -8.03 18.52 1.13
C GLY A 629 -8.02 17.70 2.42
N LYS A 630 -9.12 16.96 2.68
CA LYS A 630 -9.18 16.04 3.81
C LYS A 630 -8.09 14.96 3.71
N TRP A 631 -7.90 14.37 2.53
CA TRP A 631 -6.89 13.34 2.32
C TRP A 631 -5.47 13.84 2.62
N VAL A 632 -5.11 15.04 2.15
CA VAL A 632 -3.81 15.68 2.42
C VAL A 632 -3.64 15.94 3.92
N LEU A 633 -4.67 16.51 4.57
CA LEU A 633 -4.63 16.78 6.01
C LEU A 633 -4.48 15.50 6.84
N ASP A 634 -5.20 14.45 6.48
CA ASP A 634 -5.19 13.18 7.20
C ASP A 634 -3.90 12.37 6.97
N ASN A 635 -3.49 12.23 5.70
CA ASN A 635 -2.45 11.27 5.32
C ASN A 635 -1.06 11.89 5.18
N ILE A 636 -0.97 13.20 4.88
CA ILE A 636 0.31 13.88 4.66
C ILE A 636 0.68 14.76 5.86
N LEU A 637 -0.25 15.59 6.34
CA LEU A 637 0.06 16.57 7.40
C LEU A 637 -0.17 16.00 8.82
N GLY A 638 -0.94 14.93 8.99
CA GLY A 638 -1.30 14.40 10.31
C GLY A 638 -2.21 15.34 11.13
N ALA A 639 -2.99 16.19 10.46
CA ALA A 639 -3.90 17.16 11.03
C ALA A 639 -5.36 16.89 10.66
N PRO A 640 -5.92 15.72 11.01
CA PRO A 640 -7.28 15.37 10.61
C PRO A 640 -8.27 16.42 11.09
N PRO A 641 -9.19 16.87 10.22
CA PRO A 641 -10.30 17.71 10.64
C PRO A 641 -11.22 16.93 11.58
N PRO A 642 -11.97 17.61 12.45
CA PRO A 642 -12.93 16.93 13.30
C PRO A 642 -13.98 16.19 12.45
N PRO A 643 -14.59 15.10 12.99
CA PRO A 643 -15.65 14.40 12.29
C PRO A 643 -16.83 15.36 12.03
N PRO A 644 -17.52 15.21 10.88
CA PRO A 644 -18.68 16.04 10.58
C PRO A 644 -19.79 15.81 11.61
N PRO A 645 -20.59 16.83 11.93
CA PRO A 645 -21.80 16.66 12.76
C PRO A 645 -22.76 15.62 12.18
N ALA A 646 -23.54 14.95 13.03
CA ALA A 646 -24.38 13.81 12.64
C ALA A 646 -25.42 14.07 11.53
N ASN A 647 -25.79 15.32 11.25
CA ASN A 647 -26.82 15.72 10.28
C ASN A 647 -26.32 16.77 9.29
N VAL A 648 -25.15 16.55 8.67
CA VAL A 648 -24.66 17.46 7.61
C VAL A 648 -25.43 17.19 6.32
N PRO A 649 -26.15 18.19 5.75
CA PRO A 649 -26.78 18.05 4.45
C PRO A 649 -25.71 17.79 3.39
N VAL A 650 -25.95 16.80 2.54
CA VAL A 650 -25.12 16.57 1.35
C VAL A 650 -25.29 17.78 0.40
N LEU A 651 -24.19 18.22 -0.19
CA LEU A 651 -24.23 19.24 -1.23
C LEU A 651 -25.08 18.72 -2.39
N GLU A 652 -26.28 19.27 -2.59
CA GLU A 652 -27.19 18.82 -3.63
C GLU A 652 -26.60 19.08 -5.03
N GLU A 653 -26.37 18.00 -5.77
CA GLU A 653 -25.76 18.06 -7.11
C GLU A 653 -26.69 18.69 -8.16
N ASN A 654 -28.01 18.64 -7.90
CA ASN A 654 -29.07 19.09 -8.82
C ASN A 654 -29.75 20.41 -8.42
N SER A 655 -29.17 21.17 -7.50
CA SER A 655 -29.73 22.47 -7.10
C SER A 655 -29.54 23.52 -8.22
N VAL A 656 -30.29 24.64 -8.14
CA VAL A 656 -30.15 25.82 -9.01
C VAL A 656 -28.69 26.33 -9.09
N GLN A 657 -27.87 25.96 -8.14
CA GLN A 657 -26.42 26.27 -8.05
C GLN A 657 -25.53 25.34 -8.87
N ALA A 658 -26.06 24.32 -9.53
CA ALA A 658 -25.27 23.34 -10.30
C ALA A 658 -24.45 23.97 -11.44
N GLY A 659 -24.81 25.14 -11.90
CA GLY A 659 -24.09 25.91 -12.94
C GLY A 659 -22.93 26.77 -12.42
N LEU A 660 -22.76 26.91 -11.09
CA LEU A 660 -21.68 27.71 -10.53
C LEU A 660 -20.38 26.90 -10.43
N PRO A 661 -19.20 27.55 -10.56
CA PRO A 661 -17.92 26.93 -10.28
C PRO A 661 -17.88 26.32 -8.87
N MET A 662 -17.18 25.20 -8.70
CA MET A 662 -17.12 24.48 -7.42
C MET A 662 -16.66 25.39 -6.25
N ARG A 663 -15.70 26.28 -6.49
CA ARG A 663 -15.20 27.24 -5.50
C ARG A 663 -16.31 28.17 -4.98
N GLU A 664 -17.15 28.68 -5.87
CA GLU A 664 -18.27 29.56 -5.50
C GLU A 664 -19.33 28.77 -4.69
N ARG A 665 -19.65 27.56 -5.11
CA ARG A 665 -20.57 26.66 -4.37
C ARG A 665 -20.08 26.40 -2.95
N LEU A 666 -18.80 26.08 -2.77
CA LEU A 666 -18.19 25.85 -1.46
C LEU A 666 -18.09 27.16 -0.66
N THR A 667 -17.89 28.31 -1.30
CA THR A 667 -17.92 29.63 -0.64
C THR A 667 -19.31 29.94 -0.08
N GLN A 668 -20.36 29.65 -0.82
CA GLN A 668 -21.74 29.78 -0.34
C GLN A 668 -22.02 28.78 0.79
N HIS A 669 -21.56 27.54 0.69
CA HIS A 669 -21.70 26.56 1.76
C HIS A 669 -21.02 27.01 3.07
N ARG A 670 -19.88 27.68 2.98
CA ARG A 670 -19.14 28.26 4.12
C ARG A 670 -19.79 29.49 4.76
N THR A 671 -20.90 30.03 4.22
CA THR A 671 -21.65 31.08 4.90
C THR A 671 -22.29 30.58 6.18
N ASN A 672 -22.57 29.28 6.29
CA ASN A 672 -23.00 28.65 7.51
C ASN A 672 -21.78 28.48 8.47
N PRO A 673 -21.83 29.07 9.67
CA PRO A 673 -20.69 29.00 10.62
C PRO A 673 -20.30 27.57 11.04
N VAL A 674 -21.27 26.66 11.11
CA VAL A 674 -21.02 25.24 11.45
C VAL A 674 -20.20 24.57 10.35
N CYS A 675 -20.58 24.73 9.08
CA CYS A 675 -19.85 24.21 7.93
C CYS A 675 -18.48 24.88 7.78
N ALA A 676 -18.41 26.20 8.00
CA ALA A 676 -17.17 26.96 7.92
C ALA A 676 -16.09 26.49 8.90
N SER A 677 -16.46 25.90 10.03
CA SER A 677 -15.51 25.45 11.05
C SER A 677 -14.50 24.43 10.53
N CYS A 678 -14.92 23.55 9.60
CA CYS A 678 -14.08 22.53 8.96
C CYS A 678 -13.60 22.99 7.57
N HIS A 679 -14.52 23.52 6.75
CA HIS A 679 -14.25 23.82 5.34
C HIS A 679 -13.25 24.95 5.11
N ARG A 680 -13.05 25.86 6.08
CA ARG A 680 -11.97 26.87 6.02
C ARG A 680 -10.58 26.29 6.02
N THR A 681 -10.40 25.10 6.60
CA THR A 681 -9.12 24.41 6.63
C THR A 681 -9.01 23.40 5.50
N ILE A 682 -10.09 22.69 5.19
CA ILE A 682 -10.08 21.60 4.21
C ILE A 682 -10.01 22.11 2.78
N ASP A 683 -10.93 23.05 2.42
CA ASP A 683 -11.14 23.46 1.04
C ASP A 683 -9.91 24.13 0.41
N PRO A 684 -9.17 25.05 1.09
CA PRO A 684 -7.99 25.68 0.50
C PRO A 684 -6.89 24.68 0.13
N VAL A 685 -6.70 23.64 0.97
CA VAL A 685 -5.74 22.57 0.66
C VAL A 685 -6.15 21.78 -0.59
N GLY A 686 -7.45 21.47 -0.71
CA GLY A 686 -7.96 20.71 -1.85
C GLY A 686 -8.00 21.50 -3.15
N PHE A 687 -8.24 22.82 -3.09
CA PHE A 687 -8.23 23.68 -4.27
C PHE A 687 -6.86 23.72 -4.96
N ALA A 688 -5.77 23.60 -4.22
CA ALA A 688 -4.43 23.52 -4.78
C ALA A 688 -4.25 22.38 -5.79
N LEU A 689 -5.09 21.35 -5.73
CA LEU A 689 -5.05 20.18 -6.62
C LEU A 689 -6.07 20.25 -7.78
N GLU A 690 -6.82 21.34 -7.95
CA GLU A 690 -7.90 21.44 -8.96
C GLU A 690 -7.40 21.57 -10.40
N ASN A 691 -6.11 21.83 -10.61
CA ASN A 691 -5.51 21.67 -11.94
C ASN A 691 -5.52 20.21 -12.43
N PHE A 692 -5.78 19.25 -11.57
CA PHE A 692 -5.97 17.87 -11.98
C PHE A 692 -7.45 17.50 -11.99
N ASP A 693 -7.93 16.91 -13.09
CA ASP A 693 -9.29 16.41 -13.20
C ASP A 693 -9.53 15.13 -12.35
N ALA A 694 -10.72 14.53 -12.46
CA ALA A 694 -11.07 13.37 -11.63
C ALA A 694 -10.34 12.07 -12.03
N VAL A 695 -9.68 12.03 -13.16
CA VAL A 695 -8.81 10.94 -13.60
C VAL A 695 -7.33 11.35 -13.65
N GLY A 696 -6.99 12.43 -12.95
CA GLY A 696 -5.62 12.90 -12.80
C GLY A 696 -5.01 13.57 -14.03
N ARG A 697 -5.78 13.97 -15.05
CA ARG A 697 -5.25 14.77 -16.17
C ARG A 697 -5.09 16.23 -15.75
N TRP A 698 -4.01 16.86 -16.24
CA TRP A 698 -3.80 18.28 -16.05
C TRP A 698 -4.82 19.11 -16.88
N ARG A 699 -5.34 20.17 -16.29
CA ARG A 699 -6.22 21.14 -16.94
C ARG A 699 -5.89 22.56 -16.50
N ASP A 700 -5.82 23.47 -17.46
CA ASP A 700 -5.59 24.91 -17.22
C ASP A 700 -6.89 25.71 -17.12
N HIS A 701 -8.04 25.12 -17.49
CA HIS A 701 -9.33 25.77 -17.55
C HIS A 701 -10.41 24.99 -16.81
N ALA A 702 -11.31 25.69 -16.19
CA ALA A 702 -12.52 25.18 -15.53
C ALA A 702 -13.70 25.07 -16.52
N GLY A 703 -13.51 24.34 -17.61
CA GLY A 703 -14.49 24.29 -18.70
C GLY A 703 -14.73 25.70 -19.31
N ASP A 704 -15.99 26.08 -19.46
CA ASP A 704 -16.39 27.40 -20.00
C ASP A 704 -16.23 28.54 -18.98
N SER A 705 -15.86 28.24 -17.72
CA SER A 705 -15.78 29.26 -16.64
C SER A 705 -14.46 30.04 -16.59
N GLY A 706 -13.55 29.82 -17.56
CA GLY A 706 -12.27 30.51 -17.64
C GLY A 706 -11.08 29.76 -17.06
N PRO A 707 -9.96 30.43 -16.74
CA PRO A 707 -8.76 29.81 -16.17
C PRO A 707 -9.08 29.10 -14.85
N MET A 708 -8.33 27.98 -14.57
CA MET A 708 -8.46 27.27 -13.31
C MET A 708 -7.89 28.10 -12.16
N ASP A 709 -8.70 28.38 -11.15
CA ASP A 709 -8.26 28.98 -9.90
C ASP A 709 -7.87 27.87 -8.92
N ALA A 710 -6.57 27.63 -8.82
CA ALA A 710 -5.96 26.66 -7.91
C ALA A 710 -5.34 27.32 -6.66
N SER A 711 -5.71 28.58 -6.37
CA SER A 711 -5.28 29.25 -5.15
C SER A 711 -5.70 28.44 -3.91
N GLY A 712 -4.77 28.25 -2.99
CA GLY A 712 -4.92 27.40 -1.82
C GLY A 712 -4.32 28.01 -0.58
N GLY A 713 -4.31 27.25 0.49
CA GLY A 713 -3.69 27.66 1.75
C GLY A 713 -3.52 26.47 2.68
N LEU A 714 -2.46 26.51 3.51
CA LEU A 714 -2.16 25.48 4.48
C LEU A 714 -2.03 26.11 5.88
N PRO A 715 -2.64 25.51 6.91
CA PRO A 715 -2.51 26.00 8.28
C PRO A 715 -1.03 26.15 8.70
N GLY A 716 -0.67 27.30 9.24
CA GLY A 716 0.70 27.58 9.69
C GLY A 716 1.72 27.91 8.60
N VAL A 717 1.31 27.87 7.31
CA VAL A 717 2.13 28.27 6.15
C VAL A 717 1.56 29.53 5.51
N GLY A 718 0.26 29.60 5.25
CA GLY A 718 -0.41 30.70 4.60
C GLY A 718 -0.96 30.31 3.22
N ASP A 719 -1.24 31.33 2.40
CA ASP A 719 -1.81 31.16 1.07
C ASP A 719 -0.71 30.91 0.03
N PHE A 720 -1.04 30.13 -0.99
CA PHE A 720 -0.16 29.77 -2.11
C PHE A 720 -0.97 29.41 -3.36
N GLU A 721 -0.29 29.13 -4.47
CA GLU A 721 -0.90 28.80 -5.75
C GLU A 721 -0.53 27.38 -6.18
N GLY A 722 -1.54 26.58 -6.50
CA GLY A 722 -1.41 25.26 -7.10
C GLY A 722 -0.68 24.22 -6.27
N VAL A 723 -0.42 23.09 -6.89
CA VAL A 723 0.26 21.96 -6.26
C VAL A 723 1.71 22.28 -5.88
N ASP A 724 2.41 23.08 -6.68
CA ASP A 724 3.79 23.52 -6.40
C ASP A 724 3.88 24.27 -5.07
N GLY A 725 2.92 25.19 -4.84
CA GLY A 725 2.82 25.93 -3.59
C GLY A 725 2.46 25.04 -2.39
N LEU A 726 1.58 24.07 -2.60
CA LEU A 726 1.22 23.09 -1.57
C LEU A 726 2.44 22.24 -1.15
N GLU A 727 3.17 21.70 -2.11
CA GLU A 727 4.38 20.89 -1.84
C GLU A 727 5.46 21.71 -1.15
N THR A 728 5.73 22.92 -1.63
CA THR A 728 6.66 23.86 -0.98
C THR A 728 6.25 24.13 0.47
N GLY A 729 4.95 24.35 0.70
CA GLY A 729 4.40 24.57 2.03
C GLY A 729 4.56 23.36 2.96
N LEU A 730 4.36 22.14 2.46
CA LEU A 730 4.56 20.92 3.21
C LEU A 730 6.05 20.70 3.54
N LEU A 731 6.93 20.90 2.57
CA LEU A 731 8.38 20.72 2.72
C LEU A 731 9.04 21.82 3.55
N SER A 732 8.39 22.95 3.75
CA SER A 732 8.89 24.00 4.70
C SER A 732 8.89 23.53 6.16
N ARG A 733 8.18 22.43 6.47
CA ARG A 733 8.10 21.78 7.79
C ARG A 733 8.19 20.25 7.63
N PRO A 734 9.38 19.76 7.22
CA PRO A 734 9.56 18.36 6.83
C PRO A 734 9.28 17.39 7.99
N GLU A 735 9.50 17.82 9.23
CA GLU A 735 9.23 17.04 10.44
C GLU A 735 7.75 16.65 10.60
N LEU A 736 6.81 17.37 10.02
CA LEU A 736 5.38 17.02 10.07
C LEU A 736 5.07 15.84 9.16
N PHE A 737 5.58 15.87 7.93
CA PHE A 737 5.40 14.77 7.00
C PHE A 737 6.16 13.52 7.45
N ALA A 738 7.44 13.64 7.79
CA ALA A 738 8.24 12.55 8.33
C ALA A 738 7.60 11.95 9.60
N GLY A 739 7.06 12.82 10.48
CA GLY A 739 6.30 12.41 11.67
C GLY A 739 5.04 11.62 11.30
N ARG A 740 4.32 12.05 10.26
CA ARG A 740 3.14 11.32 9.80
C ARG A 740 3.49 9.95 9.22
N VAL A 741 4.55 9.85 8.43
CA VAL A 741 5.07 8.58 7.91
C VAL A 741 5.45 7.65 9.07
N THR A 742 6.16 8.18 10.07
CA THR A 742 6.57 7.42 11.28
C THR A 742 5.35 6.92 12.06
N GLU A 743 4.33 7.77 12.26
CA GLU A 743 3.08 7.41 12.95
C GLU A 743 2.33 6.29 12.20
N LYS A 744 2.27 6.36 10.87
CA LYS A 744 1.64 5.33 10.04
C LYS A 744 2.43 4.02 10.04
N LEU A 745 3.75 4.08 9.94
CA LEU A 745 4.62 2.90 10.04
C LEU A 745 4.52 2.25 11.42
N LEU A 746 4.50 3.03 12.49
CA LEU A 746 4.34 2.52 13.86
C LEU A 746 2.96 1.87 14.07
N THR A 747 1.89 2.49 13.58
CA THR A 747 0.54 1.90 13.59
C THR A 747 0.53 0.53 12.90
N PHE A 748 1.12 0.44 11.71
CA PHE A 748 1.20 -0.80 10.95
C PHE A 748 2.07 -1.85 11.65
N ALA A 749 3.23 -1.46 12.19
CA ALA A 749 4.15 -2.35 12.88
C ALA A 749 3.53 -2.96 14.15
N LEU A 750 2.81 -2.14 14.93
CA LEU A 750 2.19 -2.57 16.18
C LEU A 750 0.83 -3.26 15.98
N GLY A 751 0.14 -2.97 14.85
CA GLY A 751 -1.23 -3.43 14.60
C GLY A 751 -2.22 -2.86 15.63
N ARG A 752 -1.98 -1.63 16.08
CA ARG A 752 -2.88 -0.83 16.91
C ARG A 752 -2.74 0.65 16.55
N GLY A 753 -3.75 1.45 16.90
CA GLY A 753 -3.63 2.89 16.80
C GLY A 753 -2.47 3.44 17.64
N VAL A 754 -1.86 4.51 17.15
CA VAL A 754 -0.92 5.32 17.92
C VAL A 754 -1.71 6.19 18.90
N GLU A 755 -1.32 6.13 20.17
CA GLU A 755 -1.92 6.87 21.27
C GLU A 755 -0.99 7.98 21.76
N PHE A 756 -1.47 8.81 22.69
CA PHE A 756 -0.69 9.93 23.22
C PHE A 756 0.66 9.50 23.84
N TYR A 757 0.71 8.34 24.46
CA TYR A 757 1.94 7.82 25.09
C TYR A 757 2.99 7.33 24.08
N ASP A 758 2.67 7.18 22.81
CA ASP A 758 3.61 6.87 21.73
C ASP A 758 4.30 8.13 21.17
N ALA A 759 3.71 9.32 21.38
CA ALA A 759 4.21 10.58 20.81
C ALA A 759 5.67 10.90 21.24
N PRO A 760 6.11 10.68 22.50
CA PRO A 760 7.51 10.84 22.87
C PRO A 760 8.47 9.95 22.07
N ALA A 761 8.09 8.70 21.80
CA ALA A 761 8.90 7.78 21.00
C ALA A 761 9.02 8.27 19.54
N ILE A 762 7.93 8.77 18.95
CA ILE A 762 7.92 9.34 17.58
C ILE A 762 8.83 10.57 17.54
N ARG A 763 8.75 11.50 18.51
CA ARG A 763 9.63 12.67 18.58
C ARG A 763 11.10 12.28 18.69
N THR A 764 11.40 11.27 19.49
CA THR A 764 12.77 10.77 19.63
C THR A 764 13.28 10.21 18.30
N ILE A 765 12.49 9.38 17.62
CA ILE A 765 12.84 8.86 16.28
C ILE A 765 13.12 10.02 15.32
N LEU A 766 12.24 11.02 15.26
CA LEU A 766 12.42 12.14 14.35
C LEU A 766 13.69 12.95 14.61
N ARG A 767 14.01 13.22 15.88
CA ARG A 767 15.27 13.91 16.26
C ARG A 767 16.51 13.09 15.86
N ASP A 768 16.46 11.78 16.03
CA ASP A 768 17.57 10.89 15.72
C ASP A 768 17.82 10.76 14.20
N VAL A 769 16.77 10.85 13.37
CA VAL A 769 16.86 10.66 11.91
C VAL A 769 16.93 11.98 11.14
N GLU A 770 16.68 13.12 11.75
CA GLU A 770 16.79 14.43 11.11
C GLU A 770 18.18 14.67 10.49
N PRO A 771 19.29 14.37 11.20
CA PRO A 771 20.65 14.53 10.62
C PRO A 771 20.91 13.65 9.39
N ASP A 772 20.20 12.51 9.27
CA ASP A 772 20.26 11.61 8.11
C ASP A 772 19.30 12.03 6.98
N GLY A 773 18.60 13.16 7.11
CA GLY A 773 17.64 13.65 6.14
C GLY A 773 16.37 12.77 6.02
N TYR A 774 15.93 12.16 7.11
CA TYR A 774 14.72 11.32 7.15
C TYR A 774 14.75 10.13 6.18
N ARG A 775 15.89 9.41 6.13
CA ARG A 775 16.01 8.20 5.30
C ARG A 775 15.03 7.13 5.74
N PHE A 776 14.51 6.38 4.77
CA PHE A 776 13.48 5.38 5.03
C PHE A 776 13.95 4.30 6.02
N SER A 777 15.17 3.77 5.83
CA SER A 777 15.74 2.78 6.75
C SER A 777 15.95 3.32 8.16
N SER A 778 16.35 4.58 8.30
CA SER A 778 16.56 5.22 9.62
C SER A 778 15.26 5.33 10.40
N LEU A 779 14.14 5.68 9.75
CA LEU A 779 12.80 5.68 10.37
C LEU A 779 12.39 4.28 10.83
N ILE A 780 12.55 3.27 9.98
CA ILE A 780 12.24 1.87 10.32
C ILE A 780 13.08 1.39 11.50
N LEU A 781 14.38 1.65 11.47
CA LEU A 781 15.28 1.27 12.58
C LEU A 781 14.95 2.00 13.89
N GLY A 782 14.58 3.27 13.79
CA GLY A 782 14.07 4.04 14.92
C GLY A 782 12.83 3.38 15.54
N ILE A 783 11.87 2.95 14.72
CA ILE A 783 10.68 2.22 15.16
C ILE A 783 11.07 0.90 15.83
N VAL A 784 11.92 0.09 15.20
CA VAL A 784 12.34 -1.22 15.70
C VAL A 784 13.07 -1.10 17.05
N LYS A 785 13.80 0.00 17.28
CA LYS A 785 14.49 0.29 18.54
C LYS A 785 13.59 0.91 19.62
N SER A 786 12.41 1.39 19.26
CA SER A 786 11.53 2.13 20.16
C SER A 786 10.92 1.28 21.27
N VAL A 787 10.56 1.94 22.36
CA VAL A 787 9.85 1.32 23.50
C VAL A 787 8.54 0.64 23.06
N PRO A 788 7.65 1.29 22.29
CA PRO A 788 6.40 0.65 21.85
C PRO A 788 6.59 -0.64 21.04
N PHE A 789 7.70 -0.75 20.27
CA PHE A 789 7.97 -1.92 19.47
C PHE A 789 8.56 -3.09 20.27
N GLN A 790 9.41 -2.81 21.26
CA GLN A 790 10.12 -3.82 22.02
C GLN A 790 9.46 -4.21 23.34
N MET A 791 8.56 -3.37 23.85
CA MET A 791 7.93 -3.55 25.15
C MET A 791 6.39 -3.60 25.01
N ARG A 792 5.73 -3.99 26.11
CA ARG A 792 4.28 -4.09 26.22
C ARG A 792 3.89 -3.96 27.69
N ASN A 793 2.70 -3.40 27.98
CA ASN A 793 2.11 -3.47 29.30
C ASN A 793 1.39 -4.81 29.51
N SER A 794 1.52 -5.39 30.71
CA SER A 794 0.75 -6.57 31.14
C SER A 794 -0.74 -6.23 31.33
N THR A 795 -1.58 -7.24 31.36
CA THR A 795 -3.02 -7.12 31.65
C THR A 795 -3.26 -6.84 33.11
#